data_72fd4bbc8af374a73735a4b2cb9a715e
#
_entry.id   72fd4bbc8af374a73735a4b2cb9a715e
#
_cell.length_a   1.000
_cell.length_b   1.000
_cell.length_c   1.000
_cell.angle_alpha   90.00
_cell.angle_beta   90.00
_cell.angle_gamma   90.00
#
_symmetry.space_group_name_H-M   'P 1'
#
loop_
_entity.id
_entity.type
_entity.pdbx_description
1 polymer ?
#
loop_
_entity_poly.entity_id
_entity_poly.type
_entity_poly.pdbx_seq_one_letter_code
_entity_poly.pdbx_strand_id
1 'polypeptide(L)'
;MFTVKSIKIYEGCQHVKNLKPGKRYIFEHRLPHDFFSDHICISAIVGQNGAGKSSLLDMMFRIINNFSFSLFKDTRRSAADLLTYIEDIYADLTYEVDGNECSIMCRGGFVAFKSGNVKTKFTHVRKENDIDRKWREQFKSYKEVDVKNYGQKKFFAEKFFYTIATNYSIQSFVASDYAHEQTFTYNPELGPENNKGDYDFKHTGSWLNNLFHKNDGYLTPIVLNPYRTDGWINMTNEEHLTVTRLTAILMDEQLGKHFLDGYTLDKIHFRIHPRTLQEKFLDIKTLEKLYPNDEEVKMHNKYKRDDEKEWEFSEDKDLEHFKWYATQDFTYANAILSALKCEVKDGMNQLQLFIREYIVYKVLSIAEKYPSYAKYKDSVGNHSLAFYEAQPPNKSTNIENAKKVALEVRDDKSHIGLKLRQALNFIDVEEKFTGDLKDLSFNEKEYEKITGLNFATMTLEERMDHLPPSIFHSQIYLIPQNGENKSIPLNHLSSGERQLIYLMSTLVYHAINIDSVPKVENRVKYERLNLVMDEVEICFHPEYQRIFVNRLVKMLKRMKLNEKFDINVIITTHSPFVLSDIPDANILCLKKGEPHRGGDVLKRTFCANVYDLLANQFFMSEFVGEFAHEKLDMLIKKVNQKKRLKEDEYKRLKEEVNLVGDDFIREKLNERLDERMPNEFALIQERKRLQDRIGQIDAVLVKEKKADDPNKI
;
A
#
# COMPACT_ATOMS: atom_id res chain seq x y z
N MET A 1 -1.15 24.18 5.38
CA MET A 1 -0.67 23.26 4.33
C MET A 1 0.57 22.54 4.78
N PHE A 2 0.71 21.25 4.42
CA PHE A 2 1.84 20.39 4.81
C PHE A 2 2.67 19.99 3.59
N THR A 3 4.02 20.10 3.70
CA THR A 3 4.97 19.65 2.66
C THR A 3 6.27 19.15 3.28
N VAL A 4 6.80 18.03 2.78
CA VAL A 4 8.16 17.58 3.09
C VAL A 4 9.14 18.40 2.28
N LYS A 5 10.12 19.05 2.94
CA LYS A 5 11.06 19.99 2.31
C LYS A 5 12.40 19.38 1.94
N SER A 6 13.03 18.66 2.86
CA SER A 6 14.35 18.10 2.59
C SER A 6 14.75 16.99 3.54
N ILE A 7 15.65 16.14 3.07
CA ILE A 7 16.45 15.24 3.91
C ILE A 7 17.92 15.68 3.77
N LYS A 8 18.61 15.88 4.89
CA LYS A 8 20.04 16.18 4.91
C LYS A 8 20.76 15.07 5.64
N ILE A 9 21.75 14.50 4.99
CA ILE A 9 22.59 13.43 5.53
C ILE A 9 23.95 14.04 5.91
N TYR A 10 24.46 13.71 7.09
CA TYR A 10 25.74 14.23 7.57
C TYR A 10 26.83 13.15 7.49
N GLU A 11 28.08 13.61 7.54
CA GLU A 11 29.24 12.72 7.68
C GLU A 11 29.13 11.87 8.96
N GLY A 12 29.54 10.62 8.84
CA GLY A 12 29.42 9.62 9.92
C GLY A 12 28.10 8.87 9.96
N CYS A 13 27.10 9.27 9.14
CA CYS A 13 25.85 8.51 9.03
C CYS A 13 26.07 7.13 8.42
N GLN A 14 25.63 6.10 9.13
CA GLN A 14 25.62 4.73 8.62
C GLN A 14 24.35 4.48 7.79
N HIS A 15 24.27 3.31 7.17
CA HIS A 15 23.08 2.85 6.44
C HIS A 15 22.64 3.76 5.27
N VAL A 16 23.57 4.54 4.71
CA VAL A 16 23.29 5.48 3.61
C VAL A 16 23.10 4.79 2.26
N LYS A 17 23.45 3.50 2.15
CA LYS A 17 23.38 2.72 0.90
C LYS A 17 24.02 3.49 -0.26
N ASN A 18 23.26 3.82 -1.29
CA ASN A 18 23.75 4.53 -2.47
C ASN A 18 23.81 6.07 -2.30
N LEU A 19 23.35 6.61 -1.18
CA LEU A 19 23.38 8.06 -0.93
C LEU A 19 24.76 8.55 -0.51
N LYS A 20 25.01 9.86 -0.66
CA LYS A 20 26.26 10.49 -0.27
C LYS A 20 26.08 11.30 1.01
N PRO A 21 26.90 11.04 2.06
CA PRO A 21 26.98 11.91 3.23
C PRO A 21 27.37 13.36 2.86
N GLY A 22 27.04 14.30 3.72
CA GLY A 22 27.26 15.73 3.47
C GLY A 22 26.24 16.40 2.55
N LYS A 23 25.35 15.65 1.91
CA LYS A 23 24.40 16.19 0.94
C LYS A 23 23.02 16.48 1.56
N ARG A 24 22.34 17.47 0.96
CA ARG A 24 20.94 17.80 1.25
C ARG A 24 20.09 17.50 0.01
N TYR A 25 19.11 16.68 0.16
CA TYR A 25 18.12 16.28 -0.85
C TYR A 25 16.88 17.12 -0.61
N ILE A 26 16.59 18.06 -1.53
CA ILE A 26 15.52 19.04 -1.38
C ILE A 26 14.36 18.67 -2.28
N PHE A 27 13.17 18.56 -1.69
CA PHE A 27 11.89 18.50 -2.39
C PHE A 27 11.44 19.95 -2.60
N GLU A 28 11.65 20.50 -3.78
CA GLU A 28 11.24 21.87 -4.08
C GLU A 28 9.71 21.93 -4.29
N HIS A 29 9.09 22.97 -3.74
CA HIS A 29 7.67 23.22 -3.87
C HIS A 29 7.49 24.70 -4.20
N ARG A 30 7.67 25.04 -5.49
CA ARG A 30 7.61 26.42 -5.98
C ARG A 30 6.31 26.72 -6.71
N LEU A 31 5.40 25.73 -6.79
CA LEU A 31 4.12 25.87 -7.47
C LEU A 31 3.09 26.57 -6.58
N PRO A 32 2.07 27.20 -7.17
CA PRO A 32 0.88 27.62 -6.45
C PRO A 32 0.29 26.47 -5.63
N HIS A 33 -0.26 26.78 -4.47
CA HIS A 33 -0.76 25.76 -3.54
C HIS A 33 -1.92 24.95 -4.11
N ASP A 34 -2.64 25.47 -5.08
CA ASP A 34 -3.80 24.86 -5.75
C ASP A 34 -3.45 24.18 -7.08
N PHE A 35 -2.16 24.10 -7.47
CA PHE A 35 -1.76 23.56 -8.77
C PHE A 35 -2.32 22.17 -9.05
N PHE A 36 -2.18 21.22 -8.12
CA PHE A 36 -2.81 19.90 -8.24
C PHE A 36 -4.23 19.89 -7.66
N SER A 37 -4.43 20.49 -6.53
CA SER A 37 -5.69 20.80 -5.83
C SER A 37 -5.38 21.46 -4.49
N ASP A 38 -6.38 22.11 -3.88
CA ASP A 38 -6.28 22.59 -2.51
C ASP A 38 -5.85 21.44 -1.58
N HIS A 39 -4.91 21.73 -0.70
CA HIS A 39 -4.35 20.78 0.29
C HIS A 39 -3.62 19.55 -0.30
N ILE A 40 -3.32 19.51 -1.60
CA ILE A 40 -2.57 18.42 -2.23
C ILE A 40 -1.30 18.98 -2.87
N CYS A 41 -0.14 18.44 -2.45
CA CYS A 41 1.15 18.70 -3.06
C CYS A 41 1.77 17.38 -3.57
N ILE A 42 2.31 17.37 -4.80
CA ILE A 42 2.92 16.19 -5.40
C ILE A 42 4.34 16.52 -5.82
N SER A 43 5.30 15.66 -5.45
CA SER A 43 6.69 15.71 -5.88
C SER A 43 7.15 14.35 -6.38
N ALA A 44 8.16 14.35 -7.26
CA ALA A 44 8.76 13.12 -7.78
C ALA A 44 10.25 13.04 -7.46
N ILE A 45 10.75 11.82 -7.28
CA ILE A 45 12.17 11.48 -7.21
C ILE A 45 12.50 10.64 -8.44
N VAL A 46 13.42 11.09 -9.26
CA VAL A 46 13.84 10.41 -10.49
C VAL A 46 15.33 10.19 -10.54
N GLY A 47 15.78 9.30 -11.39
CA GLY A 47 17.20 8.98 -11.60
C GLY A 47 17.36 7.54 -12.10
N GLN A 48 18.56 7.22 -12.56
CA GLN A 48 18.91 5.87 -13.04
C GLN A 48 18.73 4.81 -11.95
N ASN A 49 18.73 3.55 -12.35
CA ASN A 49 18.80 2.44 -11.40
C ASN A 49 20.06 2.57 -10.53
N GLY A 50 19.91 2.35 -9.23
CA GLY A 50 21.02 2.53 -8.28
C GLY A 50 21.35 3.99 -7.93
N ALA A 51 20.60 4.99 -8.44
CA ALA A 51 20.82 6.41 -8.12
C ALA A 51 20.46 6.79 -6.67
N GLY A 52 19.85 5.89 -5.90
CA GLY A 52 19.54 6.12 -4.49
C GLY A 52 18.11 6.57 -4.18
N LYS A 53 17.16 6.42 -5.13
CA LYS A 53 15.74 6.80 -4.92
C LYS A 53 15.13 6.13 -3.68
N SER A 54 15.07 4.80 -3.67
CA SER A 54 14.55 4.03 -2.54
C SER A 54 15.43 4.16 -1.29
N SER A 55 16.75 4.35 -1.45
CA SER A 55 17.66 4.63 -0.31
C SER A 55 17.32 5.94 0.41
N LEU A 56 16.84 6.95 -0.32
CA LEU A 56 16.38 8.21 0.29
C LEU A 56 15.09 8.03 1.08
N LEU A 57 14.16 7.22 0.57
CA LEU A 57 12.96 6.84 1.30
C LEU A 57 13.28 6.00 2.54
N ASP A 58 14.19 5.04 2.42
CA ASP A 58 14.69 4.25 3.55
C ASP A 58 15.28 5.15 4.66
N MET A 59 16.04 6.19 4.28
CA MET A 59 16.57 7.15 5.25
C MET A 59 15.45 7.95 5.92
N MET A 60 14.43 8.36 5.18
CA MET A 60 13.22 9.00 5.75
C MET A 60 12.56 8.08 6.77
N PHE A 61 12.40 6.80 6.46
CA PHE A 61 11.77 5.83 7.36
C PHE A 61 12.60 5.59 8.63
N ARG A 62 13.95 5.58 8.53
CA ARG A 62 14.82 5.50 9.71
C ARG A 62 14.65 6.71 10.63
N ILE A 63 14.57 7.91 10.07
CA ILE A 63 14.32 9.13 10.86
C ILE A 63 12.95 9.06 11.54
N ILE A 64 11.90 8.64 10.80
CA ILE A 64 10.55 8.45 11.35
C ILE A 64 10.56 7.38 12.45
N ASN A 65 11.30 6.27 12.26
CA ASN A 65 11.44 5.22 13.27
C ASN A 65 12.04 5.75 14.57
N ASN A 66 13.17 6.45 14.50
CA ASN A 66 13.86 6.96 15.67
C ASN A 66 13.03 8.05 16.41
N PHE A 67 12.30 8.86 15.65
CA PHE A 67 11.34 9.80 16.24
C PHE A 67 10.16 9.06 16.89
N SER A 68 9.61 8.05 16.24
CA SER A 68 8.53 7.21 16.79
C SER A 68 8.97 6.51 18.08
N PHE A 69 10.18 5.96 18.09
CA PHE A 69 10.77 5.39 19.29
C PHE A 69 10.83 6.42 20.42
N SER A 70 11.25 7.65 20.12
CA SER A 70 11.34 8.72 21.14
C SER A 70 10.00 9.06 21.77
N LEU A 71 8.89 8.86 21.06
CA LEU A 71 7.55 9.15 21.54
C LEU A 71 6.85 7.94 22.18
N PHE A 72 7.08 6.72 21.64
CA PHE A 72 6.24 5.56 21.92
C PHE A 72 6.99 4.33 22.45
N LYS A 73 8.28 4.45 22.82
CA LYS A 73 9.12 3.35 23.30
C LYS A 73 8.52 2.56 24.47
N ASP A 74 7.76 3.24 25.33
CA ASP A 74 7.10 2.69 26.51
C ASP A 74 5.67 2.20 26.24
N THR A 75 5.18 2.38 25.02
CA THR A 75 3.80 2.03 24.69
C THR A 75 3.72 0.56 24.30
N ARG A 76 2.97 -0.21 25.08
CA ARG A 76 2.75 -1.62 24.82
C ARG A 76 1.97 -1.80 23.51
N ARG A 77 2.54 -2.52 22.56
CA ARG A 77 1.98 -2.85 21.27
C ARG A 77 1.82 -4.37 21.23
N SER A 78 0.65 -4.85 21.60
CA SER A 78 0.43 -6.27 21.91
C SER A 78 0.50 -7.24 20.73
N ALA A 79 0.55 -6.74 19.53
CA ALA A 79 0.66 -7.58 18.33
C ALA A 79 1.95 -7.31 17.53
N ALA A 80 2.88 -6.54 18.08
CA ALA A 80 4.20 -6.29 17.53
C ALA A 80 5.25 -6.27 18.62
N ASP A 81 6.47 -6.51 18.21
CA ASP A 81 7.63 -6.25 19.04
C ASP A 81 7.72 -4.77 19.40
N LEU A 82 8.46 -4.46 20.46
CA LEU A 82 8.73 -3.10 20.86
C LEU A 82 9.44 -2.33 19.73
N LEU A 83 9.18 -1.04 19.60
CA LEU A 83 9.94 -0.21 18.68
C LEU A 83 11.43 -0.32 19.00
N THR A 84 12.25 -0.32 17.95
CA THR A 84 13.71 -0.34 18.07
C THR A 84 14.30 0.99 17.64
N TYR A 85 15.31 1.46 18.34
CA TYR A 85 16.11 2.62 17.94
C TYR A 85 17.25 2.17 17.05
N ILE A 86 17.49 2.90 15.97
CA ILE A 86 18.59 2.63 15.01
C ILE A 86 19.74 3.56 15.38
N GLU A 87 20.91 2.98 15.73
CA GLU A 87 22.10 3.74 16.07
C GLU A 87 22.72 4.39 14.82
N ASP A 88 23.62 5.35 15.03
CA ASP A 88 24.48 5.98 14.01
C ASP A 88 23.73 6.62 12.83
N ILE A 89 22.50 7.06 13.03
CA ILE A 89 21.78 7.90 12.07
C ILE A 89 22.11 9.36 12.35
N TYR A 90 22.77 10.02 11.39
CA TYR A 90 23.08 11.46 11.42
C TYR A 90 22.40 12.11 10.21
N ALA A 91 21.11 12.42 10.38
CA ALA A 91 20.29 12.97 9.31
C ALA A 91 19.15 13.84 9.86
N ASP A 92 18.73 14.82 9.03
CA ASP A 92 17.60 15.70 9.31
C ASP A 92 16.48 15.44 8.31
N LEU A 93 15.26 15.39 8.79
CA LEU A 93 14.04 15.51 7.99
C LEU A 93 13.41 16.87 8.27
N THR A 94 13.35 17.73 7.25
CA THR A 94 12.73 19.05 7.34
C THR A 94 11.42 19.06 6.58
N TYR A 95 10.39 19.61 7.18
CA TYR A 95 9.06 19.75 6.60
C TYR A 95 8.40 21.05 7.05
N GLU A 96 7.35 21.44 6.37
CA GLU A 96 6.60 22.67 6.69
C GLU A 96 5.16 22.31 7.07
N VAL A 97 4.66 22.96 8.08
CA VAL A 97 3.28 22.85 8.56
C VAL A 97 2.76 24.26 8.79
N ASP A 98 1.71 24.64 8.07
CA ASP A 98 1.02 25.92 8.22
C ASP A 98 1.98 27.13 8.19
N GLY A 99 2.94 27.09 7.24
CA GLY A 99 3.98 28.13 7.07
C GLY A 99 5.14 28.06 8.10
N ASN A 100 5.11 27.11 9.04
CA ASN A 100 6.17 26.92 10.02
C ASN A 100 7.09 25.78 9.61
N GLU A 101 8.39 26.05 9.56
CA GLU A 101 9.40 25.02 9.35
C GLU A 101 9.56 24.15 10.60
N CYS A 102 9.44 22.85 10.41
CA CYS A 102 9.64 21.82 11.42
C CYS A 102 10.81 20.91 11.01
N SER A 103 11.53 20.38 12.00
CA SER A 103 12.66 19.47 11.72
C SER A 103 12.76 18.38 12.76
N ILE A 104 13.03 17.16 12.30
CA ILE A 104 13.48 16.03 13.10
C ILE A 104 14.95 15.80 12.76
N MET A 105 15.79 15.75 13.77
CA MET A 105 17.24 15.69 13.61
C MET A 105 17.79 14.52 14.43
N CYS A 106 18.16 13.43 13.75
CA CYS A 106 18.82 12.28 14.39
C CYS A 106 20.32 12.53 14.52
N ARG A 107 20.88 12.22 15.68
CA ARG A 107 22.31 12.43 16.00
C ARG A 107 22.84 11.26 16.84
N GLY A 108 23.01 10.11 16.19
CA GLY A 108 23.48 8.89 16.86
C GLY A 108 22.59 8.53 18.05
N GLY A 109 22.99 8.94 19.25
CA GLY A 109 22.29 8.57 20.49
C GLY A 109 21.09 9.44 20.90
N PHE A 110 20.69 10.46 20.12
CA PHE A 110 19.52 11.29 20.43
C PHE A 110 18.78 11.78 19.20
N VAL A 111 17.53 12.13 19.39
CA VAL A 111 16.69 12.80 18.39
C VAL A 111 16.34 14.20 18.89
N ALA A 112 16.53 15.22 18.07
CA ALA A 112 16.08 16.57 18.35
C ALA A 112 14.87 16.92 17.45
N PHE A 113 13.93 17.65 18.02
CA PHE A 113 12.73 18.14 17.37
C PHE A 113 12.67 19.66 17.47
N LYS A 114 12.36 20.31 16.32
CA LYS A 114 12.15 21.76 16.24
C LYS A 114 10.83 22.04 15.50
N SER A 115 10.01 22.92 16.06
CA SER A 115 8.81 23.45 15.43
C SER A 115 8.54 24.86 15.97
N GLY A 116 8.77 25.90 15.17
CA GLY A 116 8.73 27.27 15.63
C GLY A 116 9.67 27.50 16.83
N ASN A 117 9.11 27.96 17.95
CA ASN A 117 9.85 28.19 19.21
C ASN A 117 10.11 26.91 20.04
N VAL A 118 9.46 25.79 19.68
CA VAL A 118 9.67 24.52 20.36
C VAL A 118 10.98 23.91 19.90
N LYS A 119 11.93 23.74 20.85
CA LYS A 119 13.21 23.08 20.62
C LYS A 119 13.40 22.01 21.71
N THR A 120 13.30 20.76 21.34
CA THR A 120 13.30 19.62 22.27
C THR A 120 14.27 18.55 21.79
N LYS A 121 14.89 17.82 22.72
CA LYS A 121 15.71 16.65 22.42
C LYS A 121 15.30 15.45 23.29
N PHE A 122 15.43 14.26 22.75
CA PHE A 122 15.17 12.98 23.37
C PHE A 122 16.47 12.17 23.37
N THR A 123 17.09 12.00 24.53
CA THR A 123 18.38 11.30 24.64
C THR A 123 18.15 9.84 25.02
N HIS A 124 18.72 8.91 24.25
CA HIS A 124 18.55 7.47 24.41
C HIS A 124 19.86 6.76 24.74
N VAL A 125 20.98 7.16 24.15
CA VAL A 125 22.29 6.57 24.38
C VAL A 125 23.23 7.61 24.95
N ARG A 126 23.92 7.26 26.05
CA ARG A 126 24.90 8.13 26.71
C ARG A 126 26.34 7.84 26.33
N LYS A 127 26.61 6.86 25.42
CA LYS A 127 27.95 6.60 24.95
C LYS A 127 28.49 7.81 24.20
N GLU A 128 29.60 8.35 24.69
CA GLU A 128 30.25 9.49 24.07
C GLU A 128 31.30 8.99 23.06
N ASN A 129 30.99 9.04 21.77
CA ASN A 129 32.01 9.15 20.76
C ASN A 129 32.31 10.64 20.47
N ASP A 130 33.41 10.96 19.81
CA ASP A 130 33.80 12.36 19.54
C ASP A 130 32.80 13.09 18.65
N ILE A 131 32.12 12.35 17.77
CA ILE A 131 31.07 12.87 16.88
C ILE A 131 29.86 13.30 17.71
N ASP A 132 29.39 12.47 18.64
CA ASP A 132 28.24 12.74 19.49
C ASP A 132 28.51 13.94 20.41
N ARG A 133 29.74 14.08 20.93
CA ARG A 133 30.14 15.23 21.78
C ARG A 133 30.00 16.54 21.01
N LYS A 134 30.47 16.61 19.76
CA LYS A 134 30.35 17.78 18.90
C LYS A 134 28.89 18.17 18.66
N TRP A 135 28.03 17.17 18.40
CA TRP A 135 26.61 17.42 18.20
C TRP A 135 25.90 17.87 19.49
N ARG A 136 26.20 17.28 20.64
CA ARG A 136 25.59 17.70 21.91
C ARG A 136 25.83 19.18 22.23
N GLU A 137 27.00 19.73 21.91
CA GLU A 137 27.28 21.16 22.05
C GLU A 137 26.32 22.02 21.19
N GLN A 138 26.05 21.64 19.95
CA GLN A 138 25.12 22.38 19.10
C GLN A 138 23.68 22.38 19.62
N PHE A 139 23.29 21.35 20.35
CA PHE A 139 21.94 21.18 20.90
C PHE A 139 21.83 21.50 22.39
N LYS A 140 22.77 22.25 22.97
CA LYS A 140 22.71 22.69 24.37
C LYS A 140 21.47 23.51 24.72
N SER A 141 20.96 24.30 23.75
CA SER A 141 19.77 25.13 23.94
C SER A 141 18.46 24.37 23.83
N TYR A 142 18.50 23.10 23.45
CA TYR A 142 17.30 22.26 23.31
C TYR A 142 16.92 21.67 24.68
N LYS A 143 15.63 21.81 25.04
CA LYS A 143 15.10 21.25 26.28
C LYS A 143 15.08 19.71 26.18
N GLU A 144 15.70 19.05 27.15
CA GLU A 144 15.64 17.60 27.27
C GLU A 144 14.27 17.16 27.78
N VAL A 145 13.65 16.18 27.13
CA VAL A 145 12.32 15.66 27.45
C VAL A 145 12.34 14.15 27.40
N ASP A 146 11.79 13.51 28.39
CA ASP A 146 11.39 12.11 28.37
C ASP A 146 9.86 12.05 28.32
N VAL A 147 9.35 11.45 27.26
CA VAL A 147 7.90 11.42 26.98
C VAL A 147 7.27 10.30 27.77
N LYS A 148 6.48 10.64 28.82
CA LYS A 148 5.90 9.67 29.76
C LYS A 148 4.38 9.53 29.68
N ASN A 149 3.67 10.48 29.09
CA ASN A 149 2.22 10.50 29.09
C ASN A 149 1.63 10.83 27.71
N TYR A 150 0.37 10.51 27.51
CA TYR A 150 -0.32 10.72 26.24
C TYR A 150 -0.42 12.19 25.84
N GLY A 151 -0.54 13.12 26.79
CA GLY A 151 -0.56 14.57 26.49
C GLY A 151 0.73 15.03 25.80
N GLN A 152 1.89 14.54 26.26
CA GLN A 152 3.18 14.81 25.61
C GLN A 152 3.26 14.13 24.23
N LYS A 153 2.84 12.84 24.11
CA LYS A 153 2.79 12.11 22.84
C LYS A 153 1.96 12.88 21.82
N LYS A 154 0.76 13.29 22.20
CA LYS A 154 -0.17 14.06 21.38
C LYS A 154 0.41 15.39 20.92
N PHE A 155 1.05 16.14 21.83
CA PHE A 155 1.69 17.43 21.53
C PHE A 155 2.70 17.36 20.39
N PHE A 156 3.54 16.29 20.35
CA PHE A 156 4.51 16.10 19.28
C PHE A 156 3.86 15.54 18.00
N ALA A 157 2.94 14.59 18.12
CA ALA A 157 2.27 13.98 17.01
C ALA A 157 1.36 14.96 16.23
N GLU A 158 0.71 15.91 16.93
CA GLU A 158 -0.06 17.00 16.29
C GLU A 158 0.79 17.94 15.44
N LYS A 159 2.10 17.96 15.64
CA LYS A 159 3.07 18.76 14.86
C LYS A 159 3.79 17.91 13.81
N PHE A 160 3.39 16.68 13.66
CA PHE A 160 3.95 15.72 12.72
C PHE A 160 2.89 15.26 11.71
N PHE A 161 3.18 14.26 10.93
CA PHE A 161 2.34 13.72 9.85
C PHE A 161 2.32 12.19 9.91
N TYR A 162 1.32 11.60 9.30
CA TYR A 162 1.23 10.15 9.12
C TYR A 162 1.71 9.76 7.71
N THR A 163 2.61 8.80 7.60
CA THR A 163 3.13 8.31 6.32
C THR A 163 2.42 7.01 5.91
N ILE A 164 1.86 7.00 4.71
CA ILE A 164 1.40 5.78 4.04
C ILE A 164 2.42 5.46 2.95
N ALA A 165 3.31 4.50 3.23
CA ALA A 165 4.31 4.04 2.30
C ALA A 165 3.75 2.89 1.45
N THR A 166 3.85 2.99 0.12
CA THR A 166 3.39 1.94 -0.80
C THR A 166 4.53 1.50 -1.70
N ASN A 167 4.79 0.20 -1.73
CA ASN A 167 5.79 -0.41 -2.59
C ASN A 167 5.39 -1.85 -2.91
N TYR A 168 5.25 -2.20 -4.18
CA TYR A 168 4.87 -3.54 -4.64
C TYR A 168 6.07 -4.41 -5.07
N SER A 169 7.30 -3.88 -5.02
CA SER A 169 8.50 -4.64 -5.37
C SER A 169 8.77 -5.75 -4.35
N ILE A 170 8.88 -6.98 -4.81
CA ILE A 170 9.22 -8.13 -3.96
C ILE A 170 10.66 -8.10 -3.43
N GLN A 171 11.51 -7.25 -4.01
CA GLN A 171 12.92 -7.11 -3.64
C GLN A 171 13.18 -5.98 -2.63
N SER A 172 12.14 -5.24 -2.23
CA SER A 172 12.25 -4.15 -1.28
C SER A 172 11.76 -4.56 0.10
N PHE A 173 12.31 -3.94 1.16
CA PHE A 173 11.93 -4.18 2.54
C PHE A 173 12.03 -5.64 3.00
N VAL A 174 13.05 -6.34 2.54
CA VAL A 174 13.38 -7.69 2.98
C VAL A 174 14.08 -7.59 4.33
N ALA A 175 13.56 -8.23 5.37
CA ALA A 175 14.04 -8.07 6.75
C ALA A 175 15.53 -8.40 6.93
N SER A 176 16.07 -9.40 6.19
CA SER A 176 17.47 -9.77 6.22
C SER A 176 18.43 -8.65 5.78
N ASP A 177 17.97 -7.74 4.89
CA ASP A 177 18.81 -6.64 4.39
C ASP A 177 19.09 -5.57 5.46
N TYR A 178 18.32 -5.59 6.53
CA TYR A 178 18.39 -4.63 7.64
C TYR A 178 18.82 -5.28 8.96
N ALA A 179 18.99 -6.61 8.99
CA ALA A 179 19.31 -7.35 10.22
C ALA A 179 20.71 -7.05 10.77
N HIS A 180 21.61 -6.49 9.94
CA HIS A 180 22.97 -6.10 10.33
C HIS A 180 23.04 -4.70 10.98
N GLU A 181 21.95 -3.94 10.95
CA GLU A 181 21.89 -2.59 11.53
C GLU A 181 21.87 -2.68 13.05
N GLN A 182 22.70 -1.86 13.71
CA GLN A 182 22.76 -1.83 15.15
C GLN A 182 21.52 -1.14 15.71
N THR A 183 20.79 -1.88 16.54
CA THR A 183 19.54 -1.41 17.13
C THR A 183 19.45 -1.79 18.60
N PHE A 184 18.58 -1.09 19.33
CA PHE A 184 18.25 -1.45 20.73
C PHE A 184 16.77 -1.18 21.03
N THR A 185 16.23 -1.89 22.02
CA THR A 185 14.87 -1.73 22.52
C THR A 185 14.86 -1.09 23.90
N TYR A 186 13.70 -0.53 24.28
CA TYR A 186 13.46 -0.05 25.65
C TYR A 186 12.91 -1.20 26.48
N ASN A 187 13.60 -1.53 27.59
CA ASN A 187 13.17 -2.56 28.53
C ASN A 187 13.30 -2.06 29.98
N PRO A 188 12.23 -1.55 30.58
CA PRO A 188 12.26 -0.99 31.93
C PRO A 188 12.50 -2.04 33.02
N GLU A 189 12.36 -3.36 32.74
CA GLU A 189 12.58 -4.42 33.71
C GLU A 189 14.08 -4.67 33.98
N LEU A 190 14.97 -4.17 33.12
CA LEU A 190 16.42 -4.34 33.30
C LEU A 190 17.00 -3.49 34.45
N GLY A 191 16.27 -2.53 34.96
CA GLY A 191 16.61 -1.70 36.12
C GLY A 191 17.88 -0.86 35.99
N PRO A 192 18.09 0.11 36.87
CA PRO A 192 19.23 1.01 36.83
C PRO A 192 20.58 0.36 37.22
N GLU A 193 20.59 -0.88 37.69
CA GLU A 193 21.82 -1.60 38.08
C GLU A 193 22.71 -2.01 36.90
N ASN A 194 22.14 -2.09 35.68
CA ASN A 194 22.93 -2.23 34.46
C ASN A 194 23.49 -0.85 34.05
N ASN A 195 24.80 -0.72 33.89
CA ASN A 195 25.49 0.47 33.37
C ASN A 195 24.97 0.99 32.01
N LYS A 196 23.94 0.39 31.46
CA LYS A 196 23.30 0.69 30.15
C LYS A 196 21.90 1.33 30.28
N GLY A 197 21.39 1.53 31.51
CA GLY A 197 20.01 2.03 31.73
C GLY A 197 18.94 1.03 31.31
N ASP A 198 17.74 1.53 31.02
CA ASP A 198 16.55 0.75 30.66
C ASP A 198 16.54 0.25 29.19
N TYR A 199 17.72 0.02 28.56
CA TYR A 199 17.81 -0.36 27.15
C TYR A 199 18.47 -1.71 26.95
N ASP A 200 17.87 -2.56 26.09
CA ASP A 200 18.42 -3.84 25.66
C ASP A 200 19.11 -3.69 24.30
N PHE A 201 20.45 -3.86 24.30
CA PHE A 201 21.31 -3.79 23.12
C PHE A 201 21.54 -5.17 22.47
N LYS A 202 20.90 -6.22 22.96
CA LYS A 202 21.01 -7.58 22.42
C LYS A 202 19.91 -7.89 21.40
N HIS A 203 19.16 -6.87 20.97
CA HIS A 203 18.08 -7.09 20.02
C HIS A 203 18.65 -7.61 18.70
N THR A 204 18.19 -8.80 18.31
CA THR A 204 18.50 -9.44 17.04
C THR A 204 17.24 -9.47 16.20
N GLY A 205 17.08 -8.49 15.33
CA GLY A 205 15.90 -8.42 14.47
C GLY A 205 15.90 -7.19 13.59
N SER A 206 15.09 -7.20 12.56
CA SER A 206 14.92 -6.06 11.70
C SER A 206 13.98 -5.03 12.33
N TRP A 207 14.40 -3.77 12.41
CA TRP A 207 13.57 -2.66 12.85
C TRP A 207 12.34 -2.45 11.93
N LEU A 208 12.37 -2.96 10.70
CA LEU A 208 11.24 -2.88 9.77
C LEU A 208 9.99 -3.53 10.33
N ASN A 209 10.11 -4.75 10.89
CA ASN A 209 8.97 -5.48 11.43
C ASN A 209 8.33 -4.73 12.60
N ASN A 210 9.13 -3.96 13.32
CA ASN A 210 8.70 -3.21 14.49
C ASN A 210 8.08 -1.85 14.10
N LEU A 211 8.55 -1.23 13.03
CA LEU A 211 8.04 0.04 12.53
C LEU A 211 6.74 -0.14 11.74
N PHE A 212 6.74 -1.02 10.76
CA PHE A 212 5.61 -1.22 9.84
C PHE A 212 4.58 -2.18 10.45
N HIS A 213 3.88 -1.68 11.43
CA HIS A 213 2.98 -2.49 12.23
C HIS A 213 1.51 -2.30 11.82
N LYS A 214 0.77 -3.43 11.75
CA LYS A 214 -0.59 -3.48 11.21
C LYS A 214 -1.68 -3.09 12.21
N ASN A 215 -1.45 -3.27 13.52
CA ASN A 215 -2.52 -3.29 14.52
C ASN A 215 -2.22 -2.41 15.75
N ASP A 216 -1.55 -1.27 15.57
CA ASP A 216 -1.27 -0.34 16.68
C ASP A 216 -2.29 0.81 16.80
N GLY A 217 -3.37 0.75 16.03
CA GLY A 217 -4.39 1.79 16.03
C GLY A 217 -3.94 3.09 15.39
N TYR A 218 -3.00 3.04 14.45
CA TYR A 218 -2.36 4.19 13.80
C TYR A 218 -1.59 5.10 14.78
N LEU A 219 -1.06 4.52 15.84
CA LEU A 219 -0.24 5.25 16.81
C LEU A 219 1.13 5.62 16.24
N THR A 220 1.85 4.61 15.68
CA THR A 220 3.12 4.83 14.98
C THR A 220 2.85 5.53 13.66
N PRO A 221 3.51 6.66 13.35
CA PRO A 221 3.13 7.54 12.24
C PRO A 221 3.53 7.03 10.86
N ILE A 222 3.50 5.72 10.66
CA ILE A 222 3.80 5.11 9.36
C ILE A 222 3.15 3.74 9.21
N VAL A 223 2.70 3.44 8.00
CA VAL A 223 2.24 2.11 7.58
C VAL A 223 2.84 1.76 6.21
N LEU A 224 3.18 0.48 6.00
CA LEU A 224 3.62 -0.06 4.72
C LEU A 224 2.50 -0.84 4.05
N ASN A 225 2.29 -0.57 2.77
CA ASN A 225 1.31 -1.23 1.92
C ASN A 225 1.98 -1.77 0.63
N PRO A 226 1.74 -3.01 0.19
CA PRO A 226 1.12 -4.08 0.97
C PRO A 226 1.93 -4.46 2.21
N TYR A 227 1.24 -4.98 3.24
CA TYR A 227 1.89 -5.43 4.46
C TYR A 227 2.81 -6.63 4.20
N ARG A 228 3.96 -6.66 4.88
CA ARG A 228 4.96 -7.73 4.74
C ARG A 228 5.23 -8.40 6.08
N THR A 229 5.36 -9.71 6.03
CA THR A 229 5.90 -10.49 7.15
C THR A 229 7.29 -10.96 6.75
N ASP A 230 8.32 -10.52 7.46
CA ASP A 230 9.74 -10.81 7.14
C ASP A 230 10.17 -10.52 5.69
N GLY A 231 9.49 -9.55 5.05
CA GLY A 231 9.69 -9.18 3.65
C GLY A 231 8.75 -9.86 2.65
N TRP A 232 7.98 -10.86 3.07
CA TRP A 232 7.03 -11.57 2.21
C TRP A 232 5.69 -10.85 2.12
N ILE A 233 5.20 -10.67 0.91
CA ILE A 233 3.84 -10.15 0.64
C ILE A 233 2.89 -11.33 0.49
N ASN A 234 1.90 -11.43 1.37
CA ASN A 234 0.82 -12.39 1.21
C ASN A 234 -0.27 -11.80 0.30
N MET A 235 -0.17 -12.07 -1.01
CA MET A 235 -1.08 -11.52 -2.01
C MET A 235 -2.53 -11.96 -1.81
N THR A 236 -2.77 -13.17 -1.31
CA THR A 236 -4.13 -13.66 -1.02
C THR A 236 -4.79 -12.85 0.09
N ASN A 237 -4.04 -12.56 1.16
CA ASN A 237 -4.55 -11.70 2.23
C ASN A 237 -4.76 -10.25 1.76
N GLU A 238 -3.87 -9.74 0.91
CA GLU A 238 -4.00 -8.38 0.38
C GLU A 238 -5.21 -8.26 -0.56
N GLU A 239 -5.45 -9.26 -1.41
CA GLU A 239 -6.64 -9.34 -2.24
C GLU A 239 -7.92 -9.35 -1.39
N HIS A 240 -7.99 -10.23 -0.39
CA HIS A 240 -9.16 -10.30 0.50
C HIS A 240 -9.42 -8.98 1.23
N LEU A 241 -8.38 -8.35 1.77
CA LEU A 241 -8.51 -7.03 2.43
C LEU A 241 -8.96 -5.95 1.45
N THR A 242 -8.42 -5.95 0.23
CA THR A 242 -8.77 -4.99 -0.80
C THR A 242 -10.21 -5.14 -1.26
N VAL A 243 -10.67 -6.37 -1.51
CA VAL A 243 -12.05 -6.65 -1.90
C VAL A 243 -13.02 -6.15 -0.83
N THR A 244 -12.73 -6.41 0.44
CA THR A 244 -13.57 -5.91 1.56
C THR A 244 -13.63 -4.38 1.60
N ARG A 245 -12.50 -3.71 1.37
CA ARG A 245 -12.42 -2.23 1.33
C ARG A 245 -13.15 -1.65 0.12
N LEU A 246 -12.94 -2.26 -1.03
CA LEU A 246 -13.54 -1.87 -2.30
C LEU A 246 -15.06 -2.03 -2.27
N THR A 247 -15.58 -3.06 -1.60
CA THR A 247 -17.01 -3.29 -1.43
C THR A 247 -17.73 -2.05 -0.90
N ALA A 248 -17.19 -1.40 0.15
CA ALA A 248 -17.79 -0.18 0.72
C ALA A 248 -17.84 0.99 -0.28
N ILE A 249 -16.85 1.10 -1.16
CA ILE A 249 -16.79 2.12 -2.21
C ILE A 249 -17.80 1.82 -3.30
N LEU A 250 -17.91 0.55 -3.71
CA LEU A 250 -18.76 0.12 -4.82
C LEU A 250 -20.24 0.04 -4.46
N MET A 251 -20.59 0.00 -3.16
CA MET A 251 -21.97 0.14 -2.67
C MET A 251 -22.58 1.55 -2.93
N ASP A 252 -21.80 2.46 -3.51
CA ASP A 252 -22.28 3.71 -4.07
C ASP A 252 -22.02 3.70 -5.58
N GLU A 253 -23.09 3.64 -6.37
CA GLU A 253 -23.00 3.53 -7.83
C GLU A 253 -22.18 4.67 -8.46
N GLN A 254 -22.29 5.90 -7.95
CA GLN A 254 -21.55 7.04 -8.49
C GLN A 254 -20.06 6.95 -8.17
N LEU A 255 -19.72 6.63 -6.92
CA LEU A 255 -18.32 6.42 -6.53
C LEU A 255 -17.73 5.22 -7.27
N GLY A 256 -18.46 4.11 -7.36
CA GLY A 256 -18.05 2.89 -8.04
C GLY A 256 -17.70 3.11 -9.51
N LYS A 257 -18.56 3.79 -10.28
CA LYS A 257 -18.31 4.14 -11.69
C LYS A 257 -17.03 4.93 -11.90
N HIS A 258 -16.67 5.73 -10.93
CA HIS A 258 -15.45 6.55 -11.01
C HIS A 258 -14.20 5.81 -10.53
N PHE A 259 -14.37 4.79 -9.71
CA PHE A 259 -13.28 4.00 -9.17
C PHE A 259 -12.83 2.92 -10.15
N LEU A 260 -13.81 2.29 -10.84
CA LEU A 260 -13.62 1.25 -11.84
C LEU A 260 -13.66 1.86 -13.25
N ASP A 261 -12.48 2.11 -13.83
CA ASP A 261 -12.40 2.62 -15.20
C ASP A 261 -12.72 1.52 -16.23
N GLY A 262 -13.66 1.79 -17.13
CA GLY A 262 -14.08 0.84 -18.16
C GLY A 262 -14.93 -0.33 -17.67
N TYR A 263 -15.33 -0.33 -16.39
CA TYR A 263 -16.18 -1.35 -15.78
C TYR A 263 -17.31 -0.74 -14.98
N THR A 264 -18.41 -1.48 -14.85
CA THR A 264 -19.49 -1.21 -13.89
C THR A 264 -19.65 -2.39 -12.95
N LEU A 265 -20.08 -2.11 -11.71
CA LEU A 265 -20.42 -3.16 -10.78
C LEU A 265 -21.65 -3.92 -11.28
N ASP A 266 -21.53 -5.24 -11.37
CA ASP A 266 -22.67 -6.13 -11.61
C ASP A 266 -23.29 -6.55 -10.26
N LYS A 267 -22.48 -7.20 -9.43
CA LYS A 267 -22.90 -7.74 -8.13
C LYS A 267 -21.73 -7.99 -7.21
N ILE A 268 -22.01 -8.05 -5.92
CA ILE A 268 -21.08 -8.49 -4.89
C ILE A 268 -21.66 -9.73 -4.23
N HIS A 269 -20.93 -10.82 -4.28
CA HIS A 269 -21.29 -12.05 -3.57
C HIS A 269 -20.55 -12.11 -2.25
N PHE A 270 -21.27 -12.43 -1.20
CA PHE A 270 -20.75 -12.65 0.14
C PHE A 270 -20.92 -14.12 0.48
N ARG A 271 -19.84 -14.77 0.81
CA ARG A 271 -19.81 -16.21 1.14
C ARG A 271 -19.14 -16.40 2.49
N ILE A 272 -19.71 -17.23 3.35
CA ILE A 272 -19.02 -17.64 4.57
C ILE A 272 -17.95 -18.67 4.19
N HIS A 273 -16.73 -18.46 4.71
CA HIS A 273 -15.65 -19.42 4.60
C HIS A 273 -15.44 -20.08 5.98
N PRO A 274 -15.86 -21.33 6.17
CA PRO A 274 -15.81 -22.00 7.47
C PRO A 274 -14.40 -22.07 8.06
N ARG A 275 -13.38 -22.33 7.22
CA ARG A 275 -11.97 -22.40 7.64
C ARG A 275 -11.47 -21.11 8.32
N THR A 276 -11.94 -19.94 7.88
CA THR A 276 -11.55 -18.66 8.50
C THR A 276 -12.04 -18.53 9.93
N LEU A 277 -13.14 -19.17 10.27
CA LEU A 277 -13.68 -19.20 11.62
C LEU A 277 -12.86 -20.16 12.50
N GLN A 278 -12.61 -21.37 12.03
CA GLN A 278 -11.81 -22.36 12.75
C GLN A 278 -10.39 -21.85 13.07
N GLU A 279 -9.70 -21.25 12.11
CA GLU A 279 -8.35 -20.69 12.31
C GLU A 279 -8.30 -19.53 13.33
N LYS A 280 -9.39 -18.78 13.48
CA LYS A 280 -9.47 -17.62 14.39
C LYS A 280 -9.93 -18.00 15.80
N PHE A 281 -10.77 -19.02 15.95
CA PHE A 281 -11.41 -19.37 17.19
C PHE A 281 -10.71 -20.53 17.93
N LEU A 282 -9.98 -21.37 17.20
CA LEU A 282 -9.40 -22.58 17.75
C LEU A 282 -7.87 -22.52 17.80
N ASP A 283 -7.33 -22.01 18.90
CA ASP A 283 -5.97 -22.41 19.28
C ASP A 283 -6.01 -23.83 19.87
N ILE A 284 -5.80 -24.80 18.99
CA ILE A 284 -5.84 -26.24 19.30
C ILE A 284 -4.89 -26.61 20.43
N LYS A 285 -3.71 -25.95 20.52
CA LYS A 285 -2.75 -26.21 21.61
C LYS A 285 -3.30 -25.80 22.97
N THR A 286 -4.16 -24.80 23.00
CA THR A 286 -4.84 -24.33 24.21
C THR A 286 -6.00 -25.28 24.57
N LEU A 287 -6.75 -25.76 23.58
CA LEU A 287 -7.78 -26.77 23.78
C LEU A 287 -7.21 -28.08 24.34
N GLU A 288 -6.10 -28.59 23.81
CA GLU A 288 -5.41 -29.76 24.32
C GLU A 288 -4.97 -29.63 25.80
N LYS A 289 -4.53 -28.44 26.20
CA LYS A 289 -4.15 -28.16 27.59
C LYS A 289 -5.34 -28.13 28.53
N LEU A 290 -6.47 -27.60 28.08
CA LEU A 290 -7.68 -27.49 28.90
C LEU A 290 -8.48 -28.78 28.96
N TYR A 291 -8.49 -29.54 27.89
CA TYR A 291 -9.24 -30.77 27.72
C TYR A 291 -8.35 -31.93 27.25
N PRO A 292 -7.34 -32.36 28.03
CA PRO A 292 -6.33 -33.33 27.59
C PRO A 292 -6.91 -34.75 27.32
N ASN A 293 -8.10 -35.01 27.80
CA ASN A 293 -8.78 -36.32 27.69
C ASN A 293 -9.96 -36.32 26.70
N ASP A 294 -10.25 -35.16 26.06
CA ASP A 294 -11.36 -35.05 25.13
C ASP A 294 -10.98 -35.69 23.78
N GLU A 295 -11.76 -36.70 23.36
CA GLU A 295 -11.49 -37.47 22.15
C GLU A 295 -11.75 -36.65 20.89
N GLU A 296 -12.63 -35.64 20.91
CA GLU A 296 -12.91 -34.76 19.79
C GLU A 296 -11.75 -33.80 19.56
N VAL A 297 -11.14 -33.26 20.63
CA VAL A 297 -9.92 -32.43 20.56
C VAL A 297 -8.75 -33.25 20.02
N LYS A 298 -8.63 -34.53 20.41
CA LYS A 298 -7.62 -35.45 19.88
C LYS A 298 -7.85 -35.81 18.42
N MET A 299 -9.09 -35.98 17.98
CA MET A 299 -9.44 -36.25 16.58
C MET A 299 -9.13 -35.05 15.71
N HIS A 300 -9.44 -33.84 16.16
CA HIS A 300 -9.15 -32.61 15.41
C HIS A 300 -7.64 -32.42 15.15
N ASN A 301 -6.79 -32.77 16.12
CA ASN A 301 -5.34 -32.81 15.98
C ASN A 301 -4.81 -33.84 14.99
N LYS A 302 -5.48 -34.99 14.91
CA LYS A 302 -5.12 -36.06 13.97
C LYS A 302 -5.33 -35.59 12.51
N TYR A 303 -6.41 -34.89 12.26
CA TYR A 303 -6.71 -34.34 10.92
C TYR A 303 -5.80 -33.20 10.51
N LYS A 304 -5.24 -32.44 11.44
CA LYS A 304 -4.31 -31.33 11.12
C LYS A 304 -2.88 -31.80 10.82
N ARG A 305 -2.50 -33.00 11.20
CA ARG A 305 -1.16 -33.58 10.92
C ARG A 305 -1.03 -34.22 9.54
N ASP A 306 -2.15 -34.54 8.88
CA ASP A 306 -2.16 -35.09 7.52
C ASP A 306 -2.29 -33.94 6.46
N ASP A 307 -1.44 -32.94 6.54
CA ASP A 307 -1.45 -31.71 5.71
C ASP A 307 -1.22 -31.93 4.20
N GLU A 308 -1.15 -33.17 3.70
CA GLU A 308 -0.92 -33.47 2.28
C GLU A 308 -2.16 -33.94 1.51
N LYS A 309 -3.34 -34.00 2.14
CA LYS A 309 -4.60 -34.34 1.44
C LYS A 309 -5.58 -33.19 1.49
N GLU A 310 -6.05 -32.79 0.31
CA GLU A 310 -7.17 -31.85 0.15
C GLU A 310 -8.30 -32.19 1.14
N TRP A 311 -8.61 -31.21 1.98
CA TRP A 311 -9.68 -31.31 2.94
C TRP A 311 -11.02 -31.41 2.21
N GLU A 312 -11.58 -32.60 2.07
CA GLU A 312 -13.01 -32.76 1.87
C GLU A 312 -13.71 -32.43 3.20
N PHE A 313 -14.48 -31.37 3.18
CA PHE A 313 -15.28 -30.88 4.29
C PHE A 313 -16.30 -31.95 4.68
N SER A 314 -16.18 -32.56 5.85
CA SER A 314 -17.22 -33.44 6.41
C SER A 314 -18.24 -32.53 7.10
N GLU A 315 -19.34 -32.26 6.39
CA GLU A 315 -20.39 -31.31 6.76
C GLU A 315 -20.99 -31.52 8.16
N ASP A 316 -21.12 -32.75 8.61
CA ASP A 316 -21.83 -33.09 9.85
C ASP A 316 -20.99 -32.92 11.13
N LYS A 317 -19.67 -33.12 11.05
CA LYS A 317 -18.80 -33.07 12.24
C LYS A 317 -18.41 -31.68 12.66
N ASP A 318 -18.18 -30.80 11.70
CA ASP A 318 -17.89 -29.39 12.00
C ASP A 318 -19.12 -28.67 12.55
N LEU A 319 -20.32 -29.11 12.16
CA LEU A 319 -21.58 -28.63 12.69
C LEU A 319 -21.84 -29.05 14.16
N GLU A 320 -21.44 -30.26 14.52
CA GLU A 320 -21.61 -30.76 15.90
C GLU A 320 -20.68 -30.00 16.86
N HIS A 321 -19.50 -29.62 16.41
CA HIS A 321 -18.55 -28.89 17.21
C HIS A 321 -19.10 -27.49 17.62
N PHE A 322 -19.77 -26.78 16.73
CA PHE A 322 -20.43 -25.49 17.04
C PHE A 322 -21.65 -25.65 17.97
N LYS A 323 -22.41 -26.70 17.86
CA LYS A 323 -23.48 -27.01 18.80
C LYS A 323 -22.95 -27.18 20.23
N TRP A 324 -21.75 -27.75 20.37
CA TRP A 324 -21.11 -27.95 21.66
C TRP A 324 -20.78 -26.61 22.35
N TYR A 325 -20.25 -25.62 21.65
CA TYR A 325 -20.00 -24.27 22.20
C TYR A 325 -21.27 -23.57 22.66
N ALA A 326 -22.34 -23.68 21.93
CA ALA A 326 -23.62 -23.08 22.28
C ALA A 326 -24.26 -23.65 23.54
N THR A 327 -23.89 -24.90 23.92
CA THR A 327 -24.47 -25.61 25.09
C THR A 327 -23.64 -25.44 26.36
N GLN A 328 -22.43 -24.85 26.32
CA GLN A 328 -21.60 -24.62 27.50
C GLN A 328 -21.90 -23.27 28.17
N ASP A 329 -21.91 -23.24 29.49
CA ASP A 329 -22.11 -22.01 30.27
C ASP A 329 -20.78 -21.21 30.37
N PHE A 330 -20.45 -20.47 29.34
CA PHE A 330 -19.26 -19.61 29.29
C PHE A 330 -19.55 -18.27 29.94
N THR A 331 -19.23 -18.11 31.21
CA THR A 331 -19.54 -16.91 31.99
C THR A 331 -19.07 -15.60 31.37
N TYR A 332 -17.88 -15.55 30.75
CA TYR A 332 -17.38 -14.37 30.06
C TYR A 332 -18.12 -14.08 28.77
N ALA A 333 -18.32 -15.08 27.94
CA ALA A 333 -19.02 -14.95 26.68
C ALA A 333 -20.44 -14.44 26.92
N ASN A 334 -21.16 -15.04 27.90
CA ASN A 334 -22.49 -14.64 28.29
C ASN A 334 -22.53 -13.21 28.85
N ALA A 335 -21.51 -12.80 29.63
CA ALA A 335 -21.42 -11.45 30.17
C ALA A 335 -21.23 -10.39 29.05
N ILE A 336 -20.39 -10.68 28.04
CA ILE A 336 -20.16 -9.81 26.88
C ILE A 336 -21.44 -9.71 26.05
N LEU A 337 -22.05 -10.86 25.71
CA LEU A 337 -23.26 -10.90 24.88
C LEU A 337 -24.44 -10.19 25.57
N SER A 338 -24.60 -10.37 26.88
CA SER A 338 -25.62 -9.69 27.67
C SER A 338 -25.39 -8.18 27.73
N ALA A 339 -24.14 -7.73 27.92
CA ALA A 339 -23.81 -6.31 27.88
C ALA A 339 -24.14 -5.67 26.50
N LEU A 340 -23.97 -6.42 25.43
CA LEU A 340 -24.27 -6.00 24.06
C LEU A 340 -25.71 -6.27 23.61
N LYS A 341 -26.55 -6.88 24.47
CA LYS A 341 -27.96 -7.25 24.23
C LYS A 341 -28.14 -8.20 23.05
N CYS A 342 -27.24 -9.17 22.92
CA CYS A 342 -27.25 -10.14 21.82
C CYS A 342 -27.03 -11.57 22.35
N GLU A 343 -27.71 -11.94 23.43
CA GLU A 343 -27.64 -13.23 24.07
C GLU A 343 -27.99 -14.39 23.11
N VAL A 344 -27.43 -15.56 23.39
CA VAL A 344 -27.82 -16.80 22.72
C VAL A 344 -29.21 -17.21 23.20
N LYS A 345 -30.09 -17.55 22.26
CA LYS A 345 -31.45 -17.99 22.52
C LYS A 345 -31.68 -19.37 21.94
N ASP A 346 -32.60 -20.16 22.55
CA ASP A 346 -32.99 -21.43 22.01
C ASP A 346 -33.55 -21.32 20.60
N GLY A 347 -33.18 -22.25 19.73
CA GLY A 347 -33.66 -22.29 18.34
C GLY A 347 -32.87 -21.43 17.36
N MET A 348 -31.76 -20.80 17.77
CA MET A 348 -30.87 -20.07 16.86
C MET A 348 -30.25 -21.03 15.85
N ASN A 349 -30.15 -20.57 14.59
CA ASN A 349 -29.45 -21.27 13.54
C ASN A 349 -27.91 -21.08 13.66
N GLN A 350 -27.16 -21.82 12.86
CA GLN A 350 -25.70 -21.77 12.89
C GLN A 350 -25.13 -20.40 12.64
N LEU A 351 -25.63 -19.65 11.65
CA LEU A 351 -25.15 -18.30 11.35
C LEU A 351 -25.31 -17.38 12.56
N GLN A 352 -26.43 -17.46 13.24
CA GLN A 352 -26.73 -16.67 14.43
C GLN A 352 -25.75 -16.99 15.58
N LEU A 353 -25.45 -18.26 15.79
CA LEU A 353 -24.45 -18.69 16.78
C LEU A 353 -23.03 -18.22 16.40
N PHE A 354 -22.64 -18.35 15.14
CA PHE A 354 -21.35 -17.89 14.64
C PHE A 354 -21.13 -16.40 14.86
N ILE A 355 -22.15 -15.59 14.61
CA ILE A 355 -22.05 -14.14 14.80
C ILE A 355 -21.84 -13.82 16.28
N ARG A 356 -22.48 -14.51 17.21
CA ARG A 356 -22.29 -14.28 18.65
C ARG A 356 -20.87 -14.67 19.09
N GLU A 357 -20.37 -15.79 18.64
CA GLU A 357 -18.97 -16.17 18.89
C GLU A 357 -17.99 -15.15 18.32
N TYR A 358 -18.23 -14.71 17.09
CA TYR A 358 -17.39 -13.69 16.46
C TYR A 358 -17.39 -12.37 17.24
N ILE A 359 -18.55 -11.95 17.78
CA ILE A 359 -18.67 -10.77 18.63
C ILE A 359 -17.80 -10.91 19.88
N VAL A 360 -17.91 -12.02 20.60
CA VAL A 360 -17.11 -12.29 21.80
C VAL A 360 -15.62 -12.28 21.46
N TYR A 361 -15.22 -13.03 20.42
CA TYR A 361 -13.85 -13.04 19.93
C TYR A 361 -13.31 -11.64 19.61
N LYS A 362 -14.10 -10.80 18.97
CA LYS A 362 -13.67 -9.43 18.61
C LYS A 362 -13.46 -8.55 19.82
N VAL A 363 -14.35 -8.59 20.81
CA VAL A 363 -14.18 -7.85 22.05
C VAL A 363 -12.88 -8.24 22.75
N LEU A 364 -12.65 -9.55 22.94
CA LEU A 364 -11.46 -10.07 23.60
C LEU A 364 -10.18 -9.78 22.82
N SER A 365 -10.19 -10.00 21.52
CA SER A 365 -9.04 -9.72 20.63
C SER A 365 -8.68 -8.23 20.57
N ILE A 366 -9.66 -7.33 20.68
CA ILE A 366 -9.42 -5.89 20.74
C ILE A 366 -8.80 -5.52 22.10
N ALA A 367 -9.33 -6.06 23.18
CA ALA A 367 -8.78 -5.85 24.53
C ALA A 367 -7.31 -6.29 24.63
N GLU A 368 -6.97 -7.39 23.96
CA GLU A 368 -5.61 -7.90 23.95
C GLU A 368 -4.66 -7.07 23.07
N LYS A 369 -5.11 -6.67 21.88
CA LYS A 369 -4.24 -6.14 20.82
C LYS A 369 -4.02 -4.62 20.87
N TYR A 370 -5.00 -3.85 21.30
CA TYR A 370 -4.93 -2.40 21.16
C TYR A 370 -4.53 -1.71 22.46
N PRO A 371 -3.52 -0.81 22.40
CA PRO A 371 -3.03 -0.09 23.59
C PRO A 371 -4.13 0.67 24.34
N SER A 372 -5.14 1.19 23.64
CA SER A 372 -6.28 1.90 24.22
C SER A 372 -7.09 1.06 25.21
N TYR A 373 -7.02 -0.27 25.08
CA TYR A 373 -7.75 -1.24 25.91
C TYR A 373 -6.83 -2.06 26.80
N ALA A 374 -5.52 -1.76 26.83
CA ALA A 374 -4.52 -2.53 27.58
C ALA A 374 -4.87 -2.69 29.09
N LYS A 375 -5.61 -1.75 29.68
CA LYS A 375 -6.12 -1.82 31.06
C LYS A 375 -6.99 -3.04 31.33
N TYR A 376 -7.58 -3.64 30.31
CA TYR A 376 -8.45 -4.83 30.43
C TYR A 376 -7.72 -6.14 30.18
N LYS A 377 -6.51 -6.11 29.61
CA LYS A 377 -5.77 -7.30 29.18
C LYS A 377 -5.59 -8.32 30.29
N ASP A 378 -5.17 -7.86 31.47
CA ASP A 378 -4.91 -8.77 32.61
C ASP A 378 -6.20 -9.27 33.29
N SER A 379 -7.32 -8.56 33.08
CA SER A 379 -8.63 -8.93 33.63
C SER A 379 -9.41 -9.88 32.73
N VAL A 380 -9.23 -9.76 31.41
CA VAL A 380 -9.98 -10.51 30.40
C VAL A 380 -9.21 -11.74 29.92
N GLY A 381 -7.90 -11.80 30.22
CA GLY A 381 -7.04 -12.92 29.90
C GLY A 381 -6.70 -13.00 28.41
N ASN A 382 -6.05 -14.09 28.04
CA ASN A 382 -5.83 -14.44 26.65
C ASN A 382 -7.19 -14.78 26.01
N HIS A 383 -7.51 -14.21 24.84
CA HIS A 383 -8.79 -14.40 24.15
C HIS A 383 -9.13 -15.89 23.92
N SER A 384 -8.14 -16.75 23.73
CA SER A 384 -8.31 -18.21 23.63
C SER A 384 -8.73 -18.85 24.95
N LEU A 385 -8.16 -18.40 26.07
CA LEU A 385 -8.45 -18.96 27.40
C LEU A 385 -9.79 -18.46 27.96
N ALA A 386 -10.13 -17.20 27.73
CA ALA A 386 -11.38 -16.62 28.23
C ALA A 386 -12.64 -17.27 27.62
N PHE A 387 -12.52 -17.90 26.45
CA PHE A 387 -13.60 -18.67 25.84
C PHE A 387 -13.83 -20.00 26.56
N TYR A 388 -12.77 -20.62 27.10
CA TYR A 388 -12.79 -21.99 27.58
C TYR A 388 -12.77 -22.12 29.13
N GLU A 389 -12.44 -21.02 29.83
CA GLU A 389 -12.46 -21.06 31.29
C GLU A 389 -13.88 -20.80 31.82
N ALA A 390 -14.55 -21.87 32.21
CA ALA A 390 -15.84 -21.81 32.90
C ALA A 390 -15.72 -21.10 34.28
N GLN A 391 -14.52 -20.99 34.86
CA GLN A 391 -14.28 -20.36 36.15
C GLN A 391 -12.92 -19.67 36.27
N PRO A 392 -12.83 -18.34 36.00
CA PRO A 392 -11.59 -17.59 36.24
C PRO A 392 -11.32 -17.34 37.73
N PRO A 393 -10.06 -17.20 38.12
CA PRO A 393 -9.70 -16.66 39.44
C PRO A 393 -10.14 -15.19 39.52
N ASN A 394 -10.81 -14.78 40.61
CA ASN A 394 -11.40 -13.44 40.84
C ASN A 394 -12.63 -13.06 39.98
N LYS A 395 -13.66 -13.86 40.09
CA LYS A 395 -14.88 -13.94 39.29
C LYS A 395 -15.61 -12.59 39.02
N SER A 396 -15.85 -11.77 40.04
CA SER A 396 -16.78 -10.63 39.89
C SER A 396 -16.14 -9.44 39.16
N THR A 397 -14.91 -9.09 39.48
CA THR A 397 -14.19 -7.95 38.86
C THR A 397 -13.88 -8.18 37.40
N ASN A 398 -13.55 -9.42 37.03
CA ASN A 398 -13.20 -9.76 35.66
C ASN A 398 -14.44 -9.81 34.76
N ILE A 399 -15.58 -10.29 35.26
CA ILE A 399 -16.86 -10.27 34.55
C ILE A 399 -17.31 -8.82 34.30
N GLU A 400 -17.20 -7.95 35.31
CA GLU A 400 -17.50 -6.53 35.14
C GLU A 400 -16.58 -5.83 34.13
N ASN A 401 -15.29 -6.17 34.13
CA ASN A 401 -14.35 -5.66 33.13
C ASN A 401 -14.66 -6.17 31.74
N ALA A 402 -15.10 -7.42 31.56
CA ALA A 402 -15.54 -7.96 30.29
C ALA A 402 -16.77 -7.20 29.74
N LYS A 403 -17.74 -6.88 30.59
CA LYS A 403 -18.89 -6.05 30.24
C LYS A 403 -18.46 -4.62 29.84
N LYS A 404 -17.58 -4.00 30.64
CA LYS A 404 -17.09 -2.65 30.39
C LYS A 404 -16.34 -2.56 29.07
N VAL A 405 -15.41 -3.46 28.78
CA VAL A 405 -14.68 -3.45 27.52
C VAL A 405 -15.60 -3.66 26.33
N ALA A 406 -16.61 -4.54 26.44
CA ALA A 406 -17.60 -4.76 25.40
C ALA A 406 -18.35 -3.47 25.03
N LEU A 407 -18.79 -2.71 26.04
CA LEU A 407 -19.46 -1.43 25.86
C LEU A 407 -18.52 -0.35 25.30
N GLU A 408 -17.30 -0.24 25.85
CA GLU A 408 -16.32 0.73 25.35
C GLU A 408 -15.95 0.46 23.88
N VAL A 409 -15.78 -0.79 23.48
CA VAL A 409 -15.48 -1.15 22.08
C VAL A 409 -16.67 -0.92 21.16
N ARG A 410 -17.89 -1.22 21.61
CA ARG A 410 -19.13 -0.91 20.85
C ARG A 410 -19.23 0.58 20.55
N ASP A 411 -18.97 1.42 21.55
CA ASP A 411 -19.11 2.87 21.47
C ASP A 411 -17.92 3.54 20.76
N ASP A 412 -16.84 2.79 20.51
CA ASP A 412 -15.66 3.25 19.77
C ASP A 412 -15.98 3.39 18.27
N LYS A 413 -16.15 4.64 17.82
CA LYS A 413 -16.44 4.97 16.41
C LYS A 413 -15.21 4.84 15.49
N SER A 414 -14.01 4.57 16.03
CA SER A 414 -12.82 4.38 15.21
C SER A 414 -12.85 3.04 14.47
N HIS A 415 -11.87 2.87 13.56
CA HIS A 415 -11.63 1.61 12.84
C HIS A 415 -11.41 0.40 13.77
N ILE A 416 -11.04 0.62 15.04
CA ILE A 416 -10.85 -0.46 16.02
C ILE A 416 -12.17 -1.17 16.28
N GLY A 417 -13.25 -0.40 16.55
CA GLY A 417 -14.59 -0.91 16.80
C GLY A 417 -15.34 -1.41 15.56
N LEU A 418 -14.85 -1.08 14.34
CA LEU A 418 -15.57 -1.32 13.08
C LEU A 418 -16.10 -2.76 12.93
N LYS A 419 -15.25 -3.75 13.13
CA LYS A 419 -15.63 -5.16 12.93
C LYS A 419 -16.66 -5.65 13.96
N LEU A 420 -16.66 -5.08 15.16
CA LEU A 420 -17.69 -5.34 16.16
C LEU A 420 -19.02 -4.67 15.75
N ARG A 421 -18.97 -3.42 15.33
CA ARG A 421 -20.17 -2.70 14.85
C ARG A 421 -20.81 -3.40 13.66
N GLN A 422 -20.02 -3.86 12.67
CA GLN A 422 -20.51 -4.68 11.55
C GLN A 422 -21.28 -5.91 12.05
N ALA A 423 -20.72 -6.66 13.01
CA ALA A 423 -21.37 -7.85 13.53
C ALA A 423 -22.66 -7.52 14.30
N LEU A 424 -22.68 -6.43 15.08
CA LEU A 424 -23.87 -5.99 15.81
C LEU A 424 -24.97 -5.50 14.87
N ASN A 425 -24.63 -4.70 13.85
CA ASN A 425 -25.60 -4.24 12.85
C ASN A 425 -26.17 -5.39 12.02
N PHE A 426 -25.36 -6.46 11.81
CA PHE A 426 -25.82 -7.63 11.09
C PHE A 426 -26.83 -8.48 11.88
N ILE A 427 -26.79 -8.44 13.21
CA ILE A 427 -27.79 -9.14 14.07
C ILE A 427 -29.23 -8.71 13.72
N ASP A 428 -29.45 -7.44 13.43
CA ASP A 428 -30.78 -6.91 13.12
C ASP A 428 -31.37 -7.49 11.82
N VAL A 429 -30.54 -8.11 11.00
CA VAL A 429 -30.91 -8.63 9.68
C VAL A 429 -30.64 -10.11 9.49
N GLU A 430 -29.94 -10.76 10.43
CA GLU A 430 -29.48 -12.15 10.29
C GLU A 430 -30.64 -13.14 10.09
N GLU A 431 -31.81 -12.88 10.68
CA GLU A 431 -33.00 -13.74 10.54
C GLU A 431 -33.53 -13.79 9.10
N LYS A 432 -33.22 -12.78 8.29
CA LYS A 432 -33.63 -12.70 6.88
C LYS A 432 -32.74 -13.51 5.95
N PHE A 433 -31.60 -13.98 6.46
CA PHE A 433 -30.68 -14.86 5.72
C PHE A 433 -31.10 -16.31 5.94
N THR A 434 -31.87 -16.82 4.98
CA THR A 434 -32.33 -18.22 4.97
C THR A 434 -31.61 -18.96 3.85
N GLY A 435 -30.81 -19.97 4.18
CA GLY A 435 -30.09 -20.76 3.19
C GLY A 435 -28.95 -21.56 3.77
N ASP A 436 -28.27 -22.31 2.91
CA ASP A 436 -27.07 -23.04 3.27
C ASP A 436 -25.94 -22.03 3.59
N LEU A 437 -25.29 -22.19 4.75
CA LEU A 437 -24.16 -21.36 5.18
C LEU A 437 -23.00 -21.35 4.17
N LYS A 438 -22.89 -22.37 3.32
CA LYS A 438 -21.89 -22.47 2.27
C LYS A 438 -22.18 -21.57 1.07
N ASP A 439 -23.46 -21.24 0.83
CA ASP A 439 -23.95 -20.49 -0.33
C ASP A 439 -24.77 -19.26 0.06
N LEU A 440 -24.54 -18.68 1.23
CA LEU A 440 -25.08 -17.38 1.59
C LEU A 440 -24.45 -16.30 0.71
N SER A 441 -24.93 -16.17 -0.52
CA SER A 441 -24.48 -15.14 -1.42
C SER A 441 -25.62 -14.19 -1.76
N PHE A 442 -25.36 -12.91 -1.77
CA PHE A 442 -26.32 -11.86 -2.13
C PHE A 442 -25.58 -10.74 -2.87
N ASN A 443 -26.26 -10.09 -3.79
CA ASN A 443 -25.75 -8.92 -4.47
C ASN A 443 -26.11 -7.64 -3.70
N GLU A 444 -25.61 -6.49 -4.14
CA GLU A 444 -25.87 -5.19 -3.54
C GLU A 444 -27.38 -4.93 -3.32
N LYS A 445 -28.20 -5.10 -4.36
CA LYS A 445 -29.64 -4.82 -4.31
C LYS A 445 -30.40 -5.76 -3.37
N GLU A 446 -29.99 -7.02 -3.33
CA GLU A 446 -30.56 -8.00 -2.39
C GLU A 446 -30.18 -7.62 -0.97
N TYR A 447 -28.94 -7.21 -0.74
CA TYR A 447 -28.49 -6.77 0.58
C TYR A 447 -29.19 -5.48 1.02
N GLU A 448 -29.36 -4.49 0.14
CA GLU A 448 -30.17 -3.30 0.43
C GLU A 448 -31.63 -3.66 0.78
N LYS A 449 -32.23 -4.60 0.05
CA LYS A 449 -33.58 -5.08 0.33
C LYS A 449 -33.68 -5.81 1.68
N ILE A 450 -32.67 -6.60 2.01
CA ILE A 450 -32.60 -7.33 3.28
C ILE A 450 -32.42 -6.37 4.46
N THR A 451 -31.52 -5.42 4.34
CA THR A 451 -31.19 -4.47 5.40
C THR A 451 -32.25 -3.35 5.53
N GLY A 452 -32.94 -3.01 4.44
CA GLY A 452 -33.79 -1.83 4.36
C GLY A 452 -33.02 -0.52 4.27
N LEU A 453 -31.71 -0.57 4.02
CA LEU A 453 -30.83 0.58 3.94
C LEU A 453 -30.68 1.06 2.49
N ASN A 454 -30.36 2.33 2.30
CA ASN A 454 -30.00 2.92 1.01
C ASN A 454 -28.53 3.37 1.08
N PHE A 455 -27.63 2.58 0.54
CA PHE A 455 -26.20 2.83 0.61
C PHE A 455 -25.77 4.10 -0.13
N ALA A 456 -26.50 4.53 -1.16
CA ALA A 456 -26.21 5.75 -1.90
C ALA A 456 -26.35 7.03 -1.05
N THR A 457 -27.16 7.00 0.01
CA THR A 457 -27.36 8.15 0.90
C THR A 457 -26.43 8.20 2.10
N MET A 458 -25.64 7.15 2.32
CA MET A 458 -24.73 6.99 3.45
C MET A 458 -23.35 7.55 3.15
N THR A 459 -22.67 8.03 4.19
CA THR A 459 -21.23 8.27 4.13
C THR A 459 -20.46 6.96 3.95
N LEU A 460 -19.21 7.04 3.55
CA LEU A 460 -18.40 5.82 3.38
C LEU A 460 -18.19 5.09 4.72
N GLU A 461 -18.01 5.83 5.81
CA GLU A 461 -17.90 5.29 7.16
C GLU A 461 -19.18 4.55 7.60
N GLU A 462 -20.34 5.14 7.38
CA GLU A 462 -21.62 4.49 7.67
C GLU A 462 -21.84 3.24 6.82
N ARG A 463 -21.49 3.27 5.52
CA ARG A 463 -21.52 2.08 4.67
C ARG A 463 -20.64 0.98 5.20
N MET A 464 -19.42 1.31 5.62
CA MET A 464 -18.50 0.33 6.21
C MET A 464 -19.09 -0.34 7.45
N ASP A 465 -19.77 0.39 8.32
CA ASP A 465 -20.40 -0.16 9.54
C ASP A 465 -21.53 -1.16 9.23
N HIS A 466 -22.20 -1.00 8.08
CA HIS A 466 -23.32 -1.85 7.68
C HIS A 466 -22.99 -2.92 6.65
N LEU A 467 -21.72 -3.07 6.25
CA LEU A 467 -21.31 -4.22 5.45
C LEU A 467 -21.40 -5.52 6.26
N PRO A 468 -21.60 -6.67 5.61
CA PRO A 468 -21.54 -7.96 6.28
C PRO A 468 -20.24 -8.09 7.08
N PRO A 469 -20.30 -8.68 8.30
CA PRO A 469 -19.11 -8.84 9.14
C PRO A 469 -18.04 -9.67 8.43
N SER A 470 -16.78 -9.53 8.85
CA SER A 470 -15.64 -10.15 8.18
C SER A 470 -15.53 -11.69 8.33
N ILE A 471 -16.60 -12.35 8.76
CA ILE A 471 -16.83 -13.78 8.58
C ILE A 471 -17.25 -14.09 7.14
N PHE A 472 -17.82 -13.11 6.44
CA PHE A 472 -18.11 -13.22 5.02
C PHE A 472 -16.91 -12.79 4.17
N HIS A 473 -16.64 -13.55 3.13
CA HIS A 473 -15.73 -13.19 2.06
C HIS A 473 -16.52 -12.57 0.92
N SER A 474 -16.12 -11.38 0.49
CA SER A 474 -16.74 -10.70 -0.64
C SER A 474 -16.06 -11.15 -1.94
N GLN A 475 -16.86 -11.36 -3.00
CA GLN A 475 -16.39 -11.57 -4.36
C GLN A 475 -17.12 -10.59 -5.28
N ILE A 476 -16.36 -9.70 -5.92
CA ILE A 476 -16.88 -8.62 -6.75
C ILE A 476 -16.94 -9.11 -8.20
N TYR A 477 -18.06 -8.87 -8.86
CA TYR A 477 -18.29 -9.15 -10.27
C TYR A 477 -18.54 -7.85 -11.02
N LEU A 478 -17.90 -7.71 -12.17
CA LEU A 478 -17.87 -6.50 -12.99
C LEU A 478 -18.41 -6.78 -14.40
N ILE A 479 -19.01 -5.78 -15.04
CA ILE A 479 -19.37 -5.79 -16.45
C ILE A 479 -18.45 -4.83 -17.19
N PRO A 480 -17.68 -5.28 -18.20
CA PRO A 480 -16.89 -4.40 -19.05
C PRO A 480 -17.79 -3.46 -19.87
N GLN A 481 -17.39 -2.21 -20.03
CA GLN A 481 -18.13 -1.20 -20.81
C GLN A 481 -17.86 -1.29 -22.34
N ASN A 482 -17.16 -2.32 -22.78
CA ASN A 482 -16.82 -2.55 -24.19
C ASN A 482 -17.96 -3.15 -25.06
N GLY A 483 -19.17 -3.28 -24.51
CA GLY A 483 -20.35 -3.84 -25.20
C GLY A 483 -20.56 -5.35 -24.97
N GLU A 484 -19.65 -6.02 -24.27
CA GLU A 484 -19.87 -7.40 -23.83
C GLU A 484 -20.61 -7.38 -22.47
N ASN A 485 -21.88 -7.79 -22.47
CA ASN A 485 -22.67 -7.89 -21.21
C ASN A 485 -22.32 -9.14 -20.39
N LYS A 486 -21.06 -9.56 -20.38
CA LYS A 486 -20.62 -10.72 -19.62
C LYS A 486 -20.02 -10.29 -18.30
N SER A 487 -20.59 -10.76 -17.21
CA SER A 487 -20.06 -10.56 -15.87
C SER A 487 -18.73 -11.30 -15.68
N ILE A 488 -17.71 -10.62 -15.19
CA ILE A 488 -16.39 -11.17 -14.87
C ILE A 488 -16.03 -10.89 -13.42
N PRO A 489 -15.41 -11.83 -12.70
CA PRO A 489 -14.95 -11.57 -11.34
C PRO A 489 -13.72 -10.64 -11.35
N LEU A 490 -13.56 -9.83 -10.29
CA LEU A 490 -12.47 -8.84 -10.15
C LEU A 490 -11.08 -9.46 -10.35
N ASN A 491 -10.87 -10.69 -9.93
CA ASN A 491 -9.59 -11.38 -10.07
C ASN A 491 -9.26 -11.80 -11.52
N HIS A 492 -10.20 -11.65 -12.47
CA HIS A 492 -9.93 -11.82 -13.89
C HIS A 492 -9.40 -10.55 -14.59
N LEU A 493 -9.37 -9.42 -13.91
CA LEU A 493 -8.72 -8.22 -14.42
C LEU A 493 -7.21 -8.43 -14.61
N SER A 494 -6.61 -7.67 -15.50
CA SER A 494 -5.16 -7.68 -15.69
C SER A 494 -4.41 -7.29 -14.40
N SER A 495 -3.16 -7.69 -14.29
CA SER A 495 -2.33 -7.35 -13.10
C SER A 495 -2.22 -5.84 -12.87
N GLY A 496 -2.09 -5.06 -13.95
CA GLY A 496 -2.01 -3.59 -13.86
C GLY A 496 -3.32 -2.95 -13.40
N GLU A 497 -4.46 -3.41 -13.91
CA GLU A 497 -5.79 -2.95 -13.46
C GLU A 497 -6.00 -3.26 -11.98
N ARG A 498 -5.75 -4.50 -11.57
CA ARG A 498 -5.87 -4.90 -10.16
C ARG A 498 -4.95 -4.09 -9.26
N GLN A 499 -3.69 -3.89 -9.66
CA GLN A 499 -2.74 -3.12 -8.86
C GLN A 499 -3.18 -1.67 -8.68
N LEU A 500 -3.69 -1.02 -9.73
CA LEU A 500 -4.21 0.35 -9.62
C LEU A 500 -5.43 0.42 -8.67
N ILE A 501 -6.36 -0.52 -8.79
CA ILE A 501 -7.54 -0.61 -7.92
C ILE A 501 -7.10 -0.87 -6.46
N TYR A 502 -6.16 -1.79 -6.25
CA TYR A 502 -5.63 -2.12 -4.92
C TYR A 502 -4.93 -0.92 -4.28
N LEU A 503 -4.07 -0.24 -5.04
CA LEU A 503 -3.40 0.97 -4.57
C LEU A 503 -4.40 2.03 -4.12
N MET A 504 -5.34 2.38 -4.98
CA MET A 504 -6.31 3.45 -4.70
C MET A 504 -7.23 3.11 -3.53
N SER A 505 -7.78 1.88 -3.48
CA SER A 505 -8.66 1.46 -2.39
C SER A 505 -7.94 1.40 -1.05
N THR A 506 -6.68 1.00 -1.04
CA THR A 506 -5.89 0.90 0.19
C THR A 506 -5.51 2.29 0.73
N LEU A 507 -5.15 3.23 -0.13
CA LEU A 507 -4.91 4.62 0.27
C LEU A 507 -6.15 5.24 0.92
N VAL A 508 -7.31 5.09 0.29
CA VAL A 508 -8.60 5.55 0.84
C VAL A 508 -8.86 4.90 2.20
N TYR A 509 -8.71 3.60 2.30
CA TYR A 509 -8.94 2.86 3.54
C TYR A 509 -8.05 3.35 4.69
N HIS A 510 -6.75 3.50 4.46
CA HIS A 510 -5.85 3.99 5.51
C HIS A 510 -6.19 5.43 5.91
N ALA A 511 -6.47 6.30 4.94
CA ALA A 511 -6.84 7.69 5.23
C ALA A 511 -8.12 7.78 6.07
N ILE A 512 -9.16 7.01 5.74
CA ILE A 512 -10.41 6.97 6.51
C ILE A 512 -10.16 6.43 7.93
N ASN A 513 -9.37 5.38 8.06
CA ASN A 513 -9.06 4.84 9.38
C ASN A 513 -8.28 5.83 10.25
N ILE A 514 -7.33 6.58 9.68
CA ILE A 514 -6.62 7.65 10.38
C ILE A 514 -7.60 8.77 10.80
N ASP A 515 -8.52 9.14 9.90
CA ASP A 515 -9.54 10.14 10.23
C ASP A 515 -10.49 9.67 11.33
N SER A 516 -10.83 8.38 11.35
CA SER A 516 -11.74 7.80 12.35
C SER A 516 -11.21 7.82 13.80
N VAL A 517 -9.90 8.06 13.99
CA VAL A 517 -9.30 8.13 15.33
C VAL A 517 -9.86 9.36 16.07
N PRO A 518 -10.55 9.18 17.22
CA PRO A 518 -11.15 10.30 17.93
C PRO A 518 -10.11 11.18 18.61
N LYS A 519 -10.41 12.48 18.73
CA LYS A 519 -9.60 13.45 19.49
C LYS A 519 -9.88 13.34 21.00
N VAL A 520 -9.48 12.23 21.61
CA VAL A 520 -9.62 12.00 23.05
C VAL A 520 -8.26 11.98 23.73
N GLU A 521 -8.26 12.03 25.07
CA GLU A 521 -7.04 12.21 25.86
C GLU A 521 -6.00 11.10 25.68
N ASN A 522 -6.45 9.86 25.51
CA ASN A 522 -5.60 8.66 25.41
C ASN A 522 -5.34 8.18 23.97
N ARG A 523 -5.60 9.01 22.94
CA ARG A 523 -5.34 8.69 21.55
C ARG A 523 -4.62 9.82 20.81
N VAL A 524 -3.82 9.44 19.84
CA VAL A 524 -3.09 10.35 18.96
C VAL A 524 -3.80 10.39 17.61
N LYS A 525 -4.20 11.58 17.17
CA LYS A 525 -4.79 11.80 15.83
C LYS A 525 -3.84 12.62 14.97
N TYR A 526 -3.60 12.14 13.75
CA TYR A 526 -2.83 12.85 12.73
C TYR A 526 -3.77 13.57 11.76
N GLU A 527 -3.43 14.79 11.41
CA GLU A 527 -4.21 15.66 10.50
C GLU A 527 -3.49 15.91 9.16
N ARG A 528 -2.31 15.31 8.98
CA ARG A 528 -1.48 15.46 7.79
C ARG A 528 -1.06 14.10 7.28
N LEU A 529 -1.15 13.90 5.97
CA LEU A 529 -0.77 12.66 5.31
C LEU A 529 0.44 12.87 4.40
N ASN A 530 1.40 11.97 4.50
CA ASN A 530 2.51 11.84 3.58
C ASN A 530 2.36 10.52 2.81
N LEU A 531 1.94 10.60 1.55
CA LEU A 531 1.77 9.42 0.69
C LEU A 531 3.09 9.18 -0.04
N VAL A 532 3.80 8.12 0.29
CA VAL A 532 5.06 7.74 -0.34
C VAL A 532 4.79 6.55 -1.27
N MET A 533 5.02 6.73 -2.56
CA MET A 533 4.75 5.75 -3.60
C MET A 533 6.08 5.40 -4.27
N ASP A 534 6.62 4.22 -3.92
CA ASP A 534 7.91 3.76 -4.42
C ASP A 534 7.70 2.80 -5.59
N GLU A 535 7.93 3.29 -6.81
CA GLU A 535 7.84 2.55 -8.08
C GLU A 535 6.50 1.77 -8.22
N VAL A 536 5.39 2.38 -7.83
CA VAL A 536 4.07 1.72 -7.81
C VAL A 536 3.54 1.35 -9.19
N GLU A 537 4.13 1.92 -10.24
CA GLU A 537 3.76 1.70 -11.63
C GLU A 537 4.38 0.45 -12.28
N ILE A 538 5.09 -0.40 -11.55
CA ILE A 538 5.84 -1.56 -12.08
C ILE A 538 4.98 -2.45 -13.00
N CYS A 539 3.71 -2.70 -12.64
CA CYS A 539 2.80 -3.52 -13.45
C CYS A 539 1.89 -2.69 -14.38
N PHE A 540 2.04 -1.36 -14.42
CA PHE A 540 1.12 -0.53 -15.19
C PHE A 540 1.47 -0.55 -16.67
N HIS A 541 0.45 -0.80 -17.50
CA HIS A 541 0.53 -0.48 -18.91
C HIS A 541 0.82 1.03 -19.10
N PRO A 542 1.55 1.47 -20.14
CA PRO A 542 1.83 2.89 -20.38
C PRO A 542 0.62 3.82 -20.27
N GLU A 543 -0.58 3.37 -20.68
CA GLU A 543 -1.82 4.13 -20.53
C GLU A 543 -2.18 4.35 -19.04
N TYR A 544 -2.02 3.34 -18.19
CA TYR A 544 -2.25 3.50 -16.75
C TYR A 544 -1.21 4.41 -16.10
N GLN A 545 0.04 4.39 -16.58
CA GLN A 545 1.07 5.34 -16.14
C GLN A 545 0.70 6.77 -16.51
N ARG A 546 0.17 6.98 -17.73
CA ARG A 546 -0.26 8.28 -18.24
C ARG A 546 -1.42 8.90 -17.45
N ILE A 547 -2.36 8.10 -17.00
CA ILE A 547 -3.55 8.59 -16.27
C ILE A 547 -3.38 8.59 -14.75
N PHE A 548 -2.27 8.06 -14.23
CA PHE A 548 -2.08 7.75 -12.81
C PHE A 548 -2.21 8.97 -11.91
N VAL A 549 -1.45 10.05 -12.15
CA VAL A 549 -1.46 11.26 -11.30
C VAL A 549 -2.85 11.90 -11.29
N ASN A 550 -3.46 12.03 -12.46
CA ASN A 550 -4.82 12.58 -12.58
C ASN A 550 -5.86 11.74 -11.81
N ARG A 551 -5.76 10.41 -11.89
CA ARG A 551 -6.63 9.50 -11.13
C ARG A 551 -6.44 9.63 -9.63
N LEU A 552 -5.19 9.70 -9.17
CA LEU A 552 -4.86 9.88 -7.77
C LEU A 552 -5.50 11.17 -7.23
N VAL A 553 -5.27 12.30 -7.90
CA VAL A 553 -5.85 13.60 -7.49
C VAL A 553 -7.38 13.55 -7.48
N LYS A 554 -7.99 13.01 -8.55
CA LYS A 554 -9.44 12.87 -8.63
C LYS A 554 -10.01 12.00 -7.52
N MET A 555 -9.35 10.89 -7.19
CA MET A 555 -9.75 9.99 -6.11
C MET A 555 -9.68 10.70 -4.76
N LEU A 556 -8.57 11.38 -4.44
CA LEU A 556 -8.42 12.13 -3.18
C LEU A 556 -9.51 13.19 -3.00
N LYS A 557 -9.84 13.92 -4.07
CA LYS A 557 -10.92 14.93 -4.08
C LYS A 557 -12.30 14.32 -3.89
N ARG A 558 -12.64 13.29 -4.64
CA ARG A 558 -13.96 12.65 -4.59
C ARG A 558 -14.25 12.01 -3.24
N MET A 559 -13.21 11.44 -2.62
CA MET A 559 -13.30 10.92 -1.25
C MET A 559 -13.21 12.02 -0.19
N LYS A 560 -13.16 13.30 -0.60
CA LYS A 560 -13.03 14.47 0.28
C LYS A 560 -11.86 14.37 1.26
N LEU A 561 -10.81 13.65 0.88
CA LEU A 561 -9.64 13.48 1.74
C LEU A 561 -8.82 14.76 1.86
N ASN A 562 -8.80 15.57 0.80
CA ASN A 562 -8.17 16.90 0.81
C ASN A 562 -8.93 17.95 1.65
N GLU A 563 -10.18 17.69 2.03
CA GLU A 563 -10.93 18.52 3.00
C GLU A 563 -10.61 18.13 4.45
N LYS A 564 -10.18 16.88 4.65
CA LYS A 564 -9.87 16.30 5.97
C LYS A 564 -8.39 16.40 6.34
N PHE A 565 -7.50 16.38 5.33
CA PHE A 565 -6.04 16.31 5.51
C PHE A 565 -5.32 17.27 4.59
N ASP A 566 -4.20 17.81 5.09
CA ASP A 566 -3.14 18.30 4.22
C ASP A 566 -2.32 17.10 3.70
N ILE A 567 -2.22 16.94 2.38
CA ILE A 567 -1.66 15.75 1.73
C ILE A 567 -0.38 16.12 0.96
N ASN A 568 0.74 15.55 1.36
CA ASN A 568 1.98 15.55 0.60
C ASN A 568 2.17 14.19 -0.08
N VAL A 569 2.48 14.19 -1.38
CA VAL A 569 2.72 12.98 -2.16
C VAL A 569 4.16 12.98 -2.66
N ILE A 570 4.88 11.89 -2.42
CA ILE A 570 6.22 11.65 -2.95
C ILE A 570 6.17 10.40 -3.82
N ILE A 571 6.49 10.53 -5.11
CA ILE A 571 6.48 9.42 -6.07
C ILE A 571 7.91 9.18 -6.52
N THR A 572 8.47 7.97 -6.31
CA THR A 572 9.64 7.55 -7.06
C THR A 572 9.18 6.84 -8.33
N THR A 573 9.74 7.20 -9.46
CA THR A 573 9.26 6.68 -10.73
C THR A 573 10.36 6.51 -11.77
N HIS A 574 10.19 5.53 -12.64
CA HIS A 574 10.90 5.35 -13.90
C HIS A 574 10.03 5.67 -15.12
N SER A 575 8.80 6.15 -14.91
CA SER A 575 7.85 6.45 -15.98
C SER A 575 7.97 7.90 -16.47
N PRO A 576 8.29 8.13 -17.73
CA PRO A 576 8.23 9.46 -18.29
C PRO A 576 6.79 10.01 -18.36
N PHE A 577 5.79 9.13 -18.43
CA PHE A 577 4.39 9.53 -18.44
C PHE A 577 3.96 10.12 -17.08
N VAL A 578 4.32 9.46 -15.98
CA VAL A 578 4.07 9.98 -14.63
C VAL A 578 4.80 11.32 -14.44
N LEU A 579 6.03 11.39 -14.95
CA LEU A 579 6.85 12.59 -14.80
C LEU A 579 6.31 13.79 -15.61
N SER A 580 5.68 13.53 -16.75
CA SER A 580 5.09 14.59 -17.60
C SER A 580 3.93 15.34 -16.93
N ASP A 581 3.33 14.79 -15.89
CA ASP A 581 2.28 15.43 -15.09
C ASP A 581 2.85 16.30 -13.94
N ILE A 582 4.17 16.25 -13.69
CA ILE A 582 4.81 16.92 -12.55
C ILE A 582 5.79 17.97 -13.05
N PRO A 583 5.60 19.26 -12.69
CA PRO A 583 6.54 20.32 -13.06
C PRO A 583 7.94 20.11 -12.46
N ASP A 584 8.96 20.54 -13.18
CA ASP A 584 10.38 20.44 -12.81
C ASP A 584 10.70 21.05 -11.43
N ALA A 585 9.96 22.06 -11.02
CA ALA A 585 10.06 22.66 -9.70
C ALA A 585 9.73 21.70 -8.54
N ASN A 586 9.03 20.58 -8.82
CA ASN A 586 8.66 19.58 -7.83
C ASN A 586 9.38 18.24 -8.05
N ILE A 587 10.50 18.25 -8.79
CA ILE A 587 11.25 17.04 -9.10
C ILE A 587 12.63 17.08 -8.45
N LEU A 588 12.93 16.03 -7.68
CA LEU A 588 14.28 15.74 -7.18
C LEU A 588 14.95 14.72 -8.12
N CYS A 589 15.92 15.17 -8.89
CA CYS A 589 16.71 14.32 -9.75
C CYS A 589 17.95 13.81 -9.01
N LEU A 590 18.19 12.48 -9.03
CA LEU A 590 19.36 11.84 -8.42
C LEU A 590 20.28 11.24 -9.47
N LYS A 591 21.58 11.48 -9.31
CA LYS A 591 22.62 10.86 -10.11
C LYS A 591 23.76 10.36 -9.23
N LYS A 592 24.04 9.05 -9.28
CA LYS A 592 25.10 8.40 -8.49
C LYS A 592 25.05 8.74 -6.98
N GLY A 593 23.84 8.77 -6.43
CA GLY A 593 23.61 9.01 -5.00
C GLY A 593 23.63 10.49 -4.58
N GLU A 594 23.71 11.43 -5.51
CA GLU A 594 23.71 12.87 -5.23
C GLU A 594 22.52 13.56 -5.87
N PRO A 595 22.00 14.64 -5.25
CA PRO A 595 21.04 15.49 -5.90
C PRO A 595 21.68 16.18 -7.11
N HIS A 596 21.10 15.95 -8.26
CA HIS A 596 21.57 16.54 -9.51
C HIS A 596 20.85 17.85 -9.79
N ARG A 597 21.59 18.95 -9.61
CA ARG A 597 21.14 20.33 -9.90
C ARG A 597 22.05 20.88 -10.97
N GLY A 598 21.64 20.85 -12.24
CA GLY A 598 22.38 21.44 -13.32
C GLY A 598 21.54 22.51 -14.02
N GLY A 599 22.07 23.71 -14.21
CA GLY A 599 21.39 24.83 -14.91
C GLY A 599 20.97 24.52 -16.34
N ASP A 600 21.54 23.46 -16.95
CA ASP A 600 21.23 23.05 -18.33
C ASP A 600 20.45 21.74 -18.44
N VAL A 601 20.14 21.07 -17.32
CA VAL A 601 19.70 19.68 -17.34
C VAL A 601 18.22 19.48 -16.94
N LEU A 602 17.65 20.36 -16.13
CA LEU A 602 16.21 20.30 -15.84
C LEU A 602 15.46 21.14 -16.88
N LYS A 603 15.33 20.61 -18.08
CA LYS A 603 14.31 21.11 -19.01
C LYS A 603 12.95 20.94 -18.38
N ARG A 604 12.02 21.81 -18.73
CA ARG A 604 10.63 21.75 -18.26
C ARG A 604 10.07 20.35 -18.49
N THR A 605 9.46 19.78 -17.45
CA THR A 605 8.94 18.41 -17.47
C THR A 605 7.44 18.36 -17.72
N PHE A 606 6.71 19.36 -17.22
CA PHE A 606 5.26 19.41 -17.36
C PHE A 606 4.86 19.53 -18.83
N CYS A 607 4.03 18.57 -19.30
CA CYS A 607 3.62 18.42 -20.70
C CYS A 607 4.80 18.23 -21.68
N ALA A 608 5.97 17.78 -21.21
CA ALA A 608 7.13 17.55 -22.07
C ALA A 608 6.98 16.26 -22.89
N ASN A 609 7.71 16.20 -24.02
CA ASN A 609 7.79 15.00 -24.83
C ASN A 609 8.48 13.86 -24.08
N VAL A 610 7.98 12.64 -24.25
CA VAL A 610 8.50 11.43 -23.60
C VAL A 610 9.99 11.21 -23.90
N TYR A 611 10.44 11.40 -25.14
CA TYR A 611 11.84 11.25 -25.51
C TYR A 611 12.75 12.28 -24.82
N ASP A 612 12.29 13.52 -24.69
CA ASP A 612 13.03 14.58 -23.97
C ASP A 612 13.17 14.21 -22.48
N LEU A 613 12.12 13.65 -21.88
CA LEU A 613 12.16 13.20 -20.48
C LEU A 613 13.11 12.01 -20.30
N LEU A 614 13.07 11.04 -21.21
CA LEU A 614 13.98 9.88 -21.18
C LEU A 614 15.44 10.31 -21.29
N ALA A 615 15.75 11.22 -22.21
CA ALA A 615 17.10 11.75 -22.41
C ALA A 615 17.61 12.57 -21.21
N ASN A 616 16.79 13.50 -20.71
CA ASN A 616 17.24 14.51 -19.76
C ASN A 616 17.08 14.05 -18.30
N GLN A 617 15.94 13.41 -17.94
CA GLN A 617 15.63 13.07 -16.55
C GLN A 617 16.05 11.64 -16.20
N PHE A 618 16.00 10.73 -17.17
CA PHE A 618 16.43 9.35 -16.99
C PHE A 618 17.82 9.06 -17.55
N PHE A 619 18.47 10.08 -18.17
CA PHE A 619 19.85 10.00 -18.68
C PHE A 619 20.06 8.90 -19.71
N MET A 620 19.07 8.64 -20.55
CA MET A 620 19.19 7.68 -21.65
C MET A 620 19.90 8.33 -22.83
N SER A 621 20.89 7.65 -23.36
CA SER A 621 21.62 8.08 -24.58
C SER A 621 20.99 7.53 -25.84
N GLU A 622 20.27 6.41 -25.73
CA GLU A 622 19.65 5.68 -26.84
C GLU A 622 18.21 5.32 -26.52
N PHE A 623 17.35 5.37 -27.56
CA PHE A 623 15.91 5.11 -27.41
C PHE A 623 15.47 3.86 -28.17
N VAL A 624 16.43 3.14 -28.79
CA VAL A 624 16.21 1.89 -29.50
C VAL A 624 16.88 0.78 -28.71
N GLY A 625 16.29 -0.41 -28.71
CA GLY A 625 16.88 -1.57 -28.04
C GLY A 625 18.29 -1.86 -28.53
N GLU A 626 19.23 -2.18 -27.64
CA GLU A 626 20.67 -2.33 -27.95
C GLU A 626 20.93 -3.34 -29.08
N PHE A 627 20.23 -4.48 -29.10
CA PHE A 627 20.33 -5.44 -30.18
C PHE A 627 19.93 -4.86 -31.54
N ALA A 628 18.83 -4.07 -31.60
CA ALA A 628 18.38 -3.43 -32.81
C ALA A 628 19.36 -2.33 -33.25
N HIS A 629 19.94 -1.57 -32.30
CA HIS A 629 20.98 -0.58 -32.56
C HIS A 629 22.24 -1.20 -33.17
N GLU A 630 22.75 -2.27 -32.57
CA GLU A 630 23.92 -3.01 -33.12
C GLU A 630 23.63 -3.57 -34.54
N LYS A 631 22.43 -4.09 -34.75
CA LYS A 631 22.02 -4.57 -36.08
C LYS A 631 21.92 -3.47 -37.10
N LEU A 632 21.36 -2.33 -36.72
CA LEU A 632 21.27 -1.14 -37.55
C LEU A 632 22.66 -0.62 -37.93
N ASP A 633 23.57 -0.55 -36.96
CA ASP A 633 24.97 -0.16 -37.22
C ASP A 633 25.67 -1.10 -38.20
N MET A 634 25.46 -2.41 -38.07
CA MET A 634 25.98 -3.41 -39.01
C MET A 634 25.38 -3.22 -40.41
N LEU A 635 24.08 -2.94 -40.51
CA LEU A 635 23.40 -2.66 -41.77
C LEU A 635 23.93 -1.39 -42.40
N ILE A 636 24.05 -0.30 -41.66
CA ILE A 636 24.62 0.97 -42.11
C ILE A 636 26.04 0.75 -42.68
N LYS A 637 26.89 0.01 -41.96
CA LYS A 637 28.24 -0.31 -42.42
C LYS A 637 28.24 -1.14 -43.69
N LYS A 638 27.35 -2.13 -43.82
CA LYS A 638 27.22 -2.97 -45.01
C LYS A 638 26.69 -2.17 -46.22
N VAL A 639 25.68 -1.34 -46.00
CA VAL A 639 25.06 -0.52 -47.06
C VAL A 639 25.98 0.57 -47.59
N ASN A 640 26.82 1.15 -46.72
CA ASN A 640 27.78 2.22 -47.09
C ASN A 640 29.09 1.75 -47.72
N GLN A 641 29.31 0.45 -47.92
CA GLN A 641 30.48 -0.04 -48.66
C GLN A 641 30.43 0.43 -50.11
N LYS A 642 31.61 0.71 -50.70
CA LYS A 642 31.68 1.22 -52.06
C LYS A 642 31.57 0.18 -53.19
N LYS A 643 31.57 -1.10 -52.85
CA LYS A 643 31.55 -2.21 -53.83
C LYS A 643 30.13 -2.48 -54.32
N ARG A 644 29.94 -2.67 -55.64
CA ARG A 644 28.67 -3.15 -56.17
C ARG A 644 28.33 -4.53 -55.65
N LEU A 645 27.07 -4.74 -55.38
CA LEU A 645 26.55 -6.00 -54.83
C LEU A 645 26.24 -7.02 -55.94
N LYS A 646 26.32 -8.29 -55.55
CA LYS A 646 25.71 -9.35 -56.35
C LYS A 646 24.21 -9.37 -56.10
N GLU A 647 23.42 -9.90 -57.00
CA GLU A 647 21.97 -9.92 -56.91
C GLU A 647 21.47 -10.55 -55.63
N ASP A 648 22.00 -11.70 -55.21
CA ASP A 648 21.59 -12.35 -53.96
C ASP A 648 21.92 -11.54 -52.73
N GLU A 649 23.10 -10.89 -52.71
CA GLU A 649 23.51 -9.98 -51.60
C GLU A 649 22.59 -8.74 -51.55
N TYR A 650 22.23 -8.17 -52.70
CA TYR A 650 21.33 -7.06 -52.76
C TYR A 650 19.94 -7.43 -52.24
N LYS A 651 19.37 -8.54 -52.70
CA LYS A 651 18.06 -9.02 -52.23
C LYS A 651 18.03 -9.24 -50.73
N ARG A 652 19.05 -9.93 -50.22
CA ARG A 652 19.18 -10.16 -48.76
C ARG A 652 19.31 -8.88 -47.96
N LEU A 653 20.14 -7.93 -48.36
CA LEU A 653 20.27 -6.65 -47.68
C LEU A 653 19.00 -5.82 -47.78
N LYS A 654 18.27 -5.90 -48.92
CA LYS A 654 16.97 -5.24 -49.11
C LYS A 654 15.92 -5.76 -48.12
N GLU A 655 15.90 -7.08 -47.91
CA GLU A 655 15.04 -7.69 -46.90
C GLU A 655 15.40 -7.23 -45.51
N GLU A 656 16.72 -7.25 -45.15
CA GLU A 656 17.20 -6.77 -43.84
C GLU A 656 16.86 -5.29 -43.60
N VAL A 657 17.01 -4.40 -44.59
CA VAL A 657 16.65 -2.98 -44.53
C VAL A 657 15.15 -2.78 -44.35
N ASN A 658 14.33 -3.58 -45.02
CA ASN A 658 12.86 -3.48 -44.91
C ASN A 658 12.32 -3.88 -43.52
N LEU A 659 13.14 -4.55 -42.67
CA LEU A 659 12.78 -4.82 -41.26
C LEU A 659 12.93 -3.57 -40.37
N VAL A 660 13.60 -2.53 -40.84
CA VAL A 660 13.82 -1.30 -40.06
C VAL A 660 12.48 -0.57 -39.89
N GLY A 661 12.05 -0.39 -38.65
CA GLY A 661 10.75 0.20 -38.31
C GLY A 661 10.66 1.70 -38.53
N ASP A 662 11.79 2.43 -38.42
CA ASP A 662 11.84 3.89 -38.68
C ASP A 662 11.79 4.16 -40.19
N ASP A 663 10.76 4.87 -40.63
CA ASP A 663 10.51 5.12 -42.05
C ASP A 663 11.63 5.95 -42.69
N PHE A 664 12.13 6.96 -41.99
CA PHE A 664 13.20 7.83 -42.53
C PHE A 664 14.52 7.07 -42.67
N ILE A 665 14.91 6.31 -41.65
CA ILE A 665 16.14 5.50 -41.68
C ILE A 665 16.02 4.43 -42.78
N ARG A 666 14.87 3.75 -42.85
CA ARG A 666 14.59 2.73 -43.86
C ARG A 666 14.68 3.28 -45.25
N GLU A 667 14.09 4.44 -45.51
CA GLU A 667 14.14 5.11 -46.82
C GLU A 667 15.58 5.48 -47.18
N LYS A 668 16.34 6.10 -46.26
CA LYS A 668 17.73 6.46 -46.53
C LYS A 668 18.65 5.27 -46.76
N LEU A 669 18.43 4.17 -46.04
CA LEU A 669 19.16 2.92 -46.30
C LEU A 669 18.80 2.29 -47.65
N ASN A 670 17.53 2.36 -48.04
CA ASN A 670 17.09 1.89 -49.33
C ASN A 670 17.69 2.74 -50.47
N GLU A 671 17.67 4.07 -50.37
CA GLU A 671 18.32 4.97 -51.37
C GLU A 671 19.79 4.58 -51.57
N ARG A 672 20.55 4.42 -50.47
CA ARG A 672 21.95 4.03 -50.51
C ARG A 672 22.17 2.62 -51.06
N LEU A 673 21.30 1.69 -50.76
CA LEU A 673 21.35 0.32 -51.25
C LEU A 673 21.08 0.25 -52.74
N ASP A 674 20.10 1.03 -53.23
CA ASP A 674 19.68 1.09 -54.63
C ASP A 674 20.82 1.70 -55.51
N GLU A 675 21.66 2.63 -54.98
CA GLU A 675 22.86 3.11 -55.66
C GLU A 675 23.89 1.99 -55.96
N ARG A 676 23.82 0.85 -55.27
CA ARG A 676 24.70 -0.30 -55.37
C ARG A 676 24.07 -1.47 -56.13
N MET A 677 22.90 -1.27 -56.66
CA MET A 677 22.16 -2.30 -57.42
C MET A 677 22.95 -2.74 -58.67
N PRO A 678 22.97 -4.05 -59.00
CA PRO A 678 23.54 -4.53 -60.27
C PRO A 678 22.82 -3.89 -61.46
N ASN A 679 23.59 -3.47 -62.49
CA ASN A 679 23.04 -2.73 -63.62
C ASN A 679 21.89 -3.46 -64.33
N GLU A 680 22.04 -4.75 -64.53
CA GLU A 680 21.03 -5.59 -65.20
C GLU A 680 19.76 -5.68 -64.34
N PHE A 681 19.92 -5.85 -63.03
CA PHE A 681 18.80 -5.93 -62.12
C PHE A 681 18.12 -4.56 -61.94
N ALA A 682 18.87 -3.46 -61.96
CA ALA A 682 18.33 -2.12 -61.94
C ALA A 682 17.39 -1.85 -63.14
N LEU A 683 17.80 -2.23 -64.34
CA LEU A 683 16.98 -2.12 -65.54
C LEU A 683 15.71 -2.97 -65.48
N ILE A 684 15.79 -4.19 -64.94
CA ILE A 684 14.62 -5.04 -64.73
C ILE A 684 13.64 -4.43 -63.75
N GLN A 685 14.12 -3.90 -62.61
CA GLN A 685 13.28 -3.23 -61.62
C GLN A 685 12.65 -1.96 -62.17
N GLU A 686 13.39 -1.15 -62.90
CA GLU A 686 12.87 0.05 -63.55
C GLU A 686 11.79 -0.29 -64.56
N ARG A 687 11.97 -1.32 -65.36
CA ARG A 687 10.97 -1.82 -66.29
C ARG A 687 9.70 -2.26 -65.56
N LYS A 688 9.84 -2.97 -64.45
CA LYS A 688 8.69 -3.39 -63.64
C LYS A 688 7.95 -2.20 -63.03
N ARG A 689 8.68 -1.24 -62.48
CA ARG A 689 8.12 0.01 -61.93
C ARG A 689 7.34 0.82 -62.95
N LEU A 690 7.88 0.90 -64.15
CA LEU A 690 7.20 1.58 -65.26
C LEU A 690 5.92 0.80 -65.70
N GLN A 691 5.96 -0.53 -65.70
CA GLN A 691 4.80 -1.34 -65.97
C GLN A 691 3.69 -1.20 -64.92
N ASP A 692 4.06 -1.19 -63.61
CA ASP A 692 3.11 -0.98 -62.53
C ASP A 692 2.51 0.44 -62.58
N ARG A 693 3.32 1.44 -62.92
CA ARG A 693 2.86 2.83 -63.11
C ARG A 693 1.90 2.95 -64.30
N ILE A 694 2.20 2.31 -65.41
CA ILE A 694 1.30 2.25 -66.57
C ILE A 694 -0.01 1.63 -66.14
N GLY A 695 0.02 0.49 -65.42
CA GLY A 695 -1.20 -0.17 -64.92
C GLY A 695 -2.04 0.72 -64.01
N GLN A 696 -1.41 1.54 -63.14
CA GLN A 696 -2.11 2.52 -62.32
C GLN A 696 -2.75 3.65 -63.14
N ILE A 697 -2.03 4.16 -64.13
CA ILE A 697 -2.55 5.19 -65.05
C ILE A 697 -3.73 4.62 -65.87
N ASP A 698 -3.60 3.41 -66.42
CA ASP A 698 -4.67 2.76 -67.15
C ASP A 698 -5.91 2.53 -66.28
N ALA A 699 -5.72 2.16 -64.98
CA ALA A 699 -6.84 2.01 -64.05
C ALA A 699 -7.57 3.34 -63.79
N VAL A 700 -6.84 4.46 -63.72
CA VAL A 700 -7.42 5.81 -63.60
C VAL A 700 -8.15 6.22 -64.88
N LEU A 701 -7.53 6.03 -66.01
CA LEU A 701 -8.14 6.32 -67.32
C LEU A 701 -9.41 5.53 -67.60
N VAL A 702 -9.46 4.24 -67.15
CA VAL A 702 -10.67 3.42 -67.23
C VAL A 702 -11.75 3.95 -66.27
N LYS A 703 -11.39 4.47 -65.09
CA LYS A 703 -12.35 5.11 -64.18
C LYS A 703 -12.90 6.42 -64.75
N GLU A 704 -12.07 7.26 -65.35
CA GLU A 704 -12.49 8.52 -65.99
C GLU A 704 -13.38 8.25 -67.20
N LYS A 705 -13.05 7.26 -68.06
CA LYS A 705 -13.90 6.88 -69.19
C LYS A 705 -15.26 6.27 -68.75
N LYS A 706 -15.36 5.70 -67.57
CA LYS A 706 -16.63 5.23 -66.97
C LYS A 706 -17.45 6.33 -66.34
N ALA A 707 -16.80 7.45 -65.98
CA ALA A 707 -17.46 8.65 -65.44
C ALA A 707 -18.05 9.56 -66.54
N ASP A 708 -17.47 9.51 -67.76
CA ASP A 708 -17.90 10.27 -68.91
C ASP A 708 -18.91 9.56 -69.86
N ASP A 709 -19.51 8.42 -69.43
CA ASP A 709 -20.56 7.77 -70.20
C ASP A 709 -21.94 8.43 -69.92
N PRO A 710 -22.50 9.19 -70.89
CA PRO A 710 -23.71 9.96 -70.66
C PRO A 710 -24.99 9.12 -70.56
N ASN A 711 -24.88 7.78 -70.62
CA ASN A 711 -26.05 6.86 -70.66
C ASN A 711 -26.31 6.11 -69.31
N LYS A 712 -25.79 6.62 -68.18
CA LYS A 712 -26.22 6.19 -66.84
C LYS A 712 -26.91 7.32 -66.12
N ILE A 713 -28.16 7.59 -66.52
CA ILE A 713 -29.18 8.16 -65.65
C ILE A 713 -30.16 7.06 -65.31
#